data_4474c307125a0a59d7281c5670729f9a
#
_entry.id   4474c307125a0a59d7281c5670729f9a
#
_cell.length_a   1.000
_cell.length_b   1.000
_cell.length_c   1.000
_cell.angle_alpha   90.00
_cell.angle_beta   90.00
_cell.angle_gamma   90.00
#
_symmetry.space_group_name_H-M   'P 1'
#
loop_
_entity.id
_entity.type
_entity.pdbx_description
1 polymer ?
#
loop_
_entity_poly.entity_id
_entity_poly.type
_entity_poly.pdbx_seq_one_letter_code
_entity_poly.pdbx_strand_id
1 'polypeptide(L)'
;MCEDEIKYYEILLSGLNLAPLTYHYGGDLEPFCAVTVTVRGKETLGYVFRQVSKPSFKTAQISAVRAQTLTRIQISLLRFISHYYAVNLSVAAGLFTPLDVGAPCPAFCEKNANERTLDDNNDLNLNAKIRKKEGRNLTLEPNDAAQTSDLDFGFTSVVGVSKTSACQANFKPNFAKNASQNGDATLTEANLSADASSPQTAQNQKQTLNLINRQGSVAGKKPFETANLSDELEPKIFLKAPSLNPAQQEALNFAKSRKTSLIFGDTGSGKSEIYFSLIREYLLEGKQVLLLMPEISLTPQMTKRLKSYFGESFGVWHSKITPKKRGEILQKFQSREINLIAGARSALFLPFSELGLIIVDEEHDDSYKSAQNPHYNARDLAIFLASKFDVKVVLGSATPSVTSFAKQPHFRLKGTFFKSEKKFIYDESETGLSGVVLDELSASFAGGKQAVVFLPTRANFRYLSCRECGSTIKCPFCSVGMSFYKKRNLLKCQYCGFTASATCSCEKCGSQMIEAKKIGTDELTDALRSAFPAARIAKFDRDEITTQNKLEKTLKAFNAGEIDALVGTQMLSKGHDYHNVDLAVIMGVDDLLSFPDFRARERTLALAMQVAGRAGRAGLGRVVVQSRQREFFENFIEDYDAFLEEETLAREPIYPPFARLLRVVVSEKSEQAAKQRLEICVAELENLRAVESSLEIVGHGKCGVEILGGKFRFEILLRCASHAPLIKAARICASHGFDVDMDPINFS
;
A
#
# COMPACT_ATOMS: atom_id res chain seq x y z
N MET A 1 26.98 -20.39 -45.97
CA MET A 1 26.25 -20.16 -44.69
C MET A 1 27.33 -19.70 -43.73
N CYS A 2 27.34 -18.41 -43.34
CA CYS A 2 28.25 -17.93 -42.29
C CYS A 2 27.91 -18.73 -41.02
N GLU A 3 28.90 -19.38 -40.42
CA GLU A 3 28.77 -19.92 -39.08
C GLU A 3 28.44 -18.75 -38.14
N ASP A 4 27.20 -18.67 -37.66
CA ASP A 4 26.82 -17.68 -36.67
C ASP A 4 27.72 -17.87 -35.44
N GLU A 5 28.54 -16.86 -35.16
CA GLU A 5 29.48 -16.90 -34.06
C GLU A 5 28.72 -17.00 -32.75
N ILE A 6 28.85 -18.14 -32.02
CA ILE A 6 28.16 -18.37 -30.76
C ILE A 6 28.66 -17.35 -29.74
N LYS A 7 27.72 -16.50 -29.26
CA LYS A 7 27.92 -15.49 -28.22
C LYS A 7 27.34 -15.93 -26.88
N TYR A 8 27.89 -15.42 -25.80
CA TYR A 8 27.50 -15.81 -24.43
C TYR A 8 26.95 -14.60 -23.71
N TYR A 9 25.84 -14.81 -22.99
CA TYR A 9 25.11 -13.75 -22.31
C TYR A 9 24.77 -14.14 -20.89
N GLU A 10 24.94 -13.23 -19.96
CA GLU A 10 24.35 -13.33 -18.63
C GLU A 10 22.87 -12.88 -18.70
N ILE A 11 21.96 -13.72 -18.17
CA ILE A 11 20.53 -13.52 -18.19
C ILE A 11 20.00 -13.32 -16.78
N LEU A 12 19.27 -12.23 -16.55
CA LEU A 12 18.47 -12.01 -15.33
C LEU A 12 17.21 -12.87 -15.42
N LEU A 13 17.03 -13.80 -14.48
CA LEU A 13 15.87 -14.69 -14.46
C LEU A 13 14.72 -14.02 -13.70
N SER A 14 13.72 -13.55 -14.42
CA SER A 14 12.63 -12.75 -13.89
C SER A 14 11.96 -13.36 -12.65
N GLY A 15 12.02 -12.68 -11.50
CA GLY A 15 11.39 -13.07 -10.24
C GLY A 15 12.09 -14.19 -9.46
N LEU A 16 13.21 -14.73 -9.94
CA LEU A 16 13.95 -15.76 -9.24
C LEU A 16 15.07 -15.16 -8.37
N ASN A 17 15.21 -15.65 -7.15
CA ASN A 17 16.31 -15.22 -6.27
C ASN A 17 17.62 -15.95 -6.64
N LEU A 18 18.09 -15.68 -7.85
CA LEU A 18 19.33 -16.22 -8.41
C LEU A 18 20.17 -15.10 -8.99
N ALA A 19 21.49 -15.28 -8.94
CA ALA A 19 22.39 -14.44 -9.73
C ALA A 19 22.12 -14.65 -11.23
N PRO A 20 22.51 -13.70 -12.10
CA PRO A 20 22.45 -13.91 -13.53
C PRO A 20 23.13 -15.21 -13.93
N LEU A 21 22.49 -15.99 -14.80
CA LEU A 21 23.06 -17.25 -15.34
C LEU A 21 23.52 -17.04 -16.77
N THR A 22 24.59 -17.77 -17.18
CA THR A 22 25.16 -17.66 -18.52
C THR A 22 24.51 -18.65 -19.48
N TYR A 23 24.05 -18.12 -20.62
CA TYR A 23 23.47 -18.86 -21.74
C TYR A 23 24.21 -18.49 -23.04
N HIS A 24 24.03 -19.25 -24.11
CA HIS A 24 24.59 -18.94 -25.42
C HIS A 24 23.47 -18.75 -26.47
N TYR A 25 23.81 -17.96 -27.51
CA TYR A 25 22.94 -17.67 -28.64
C TYR A 25 23.77 -17.38 -29.90
N GLY A 26 23.22 -17.72 -31.10
CA GLY A 26 23.91 -17.57 -32.37
C GLY A 26 23.80 -16.17 -33.01
N GLY A 27 23.56 -15.11 -32.23
CA GLY A 27 23.40 -13.75 -32.77
C GLY A 27 23.58 -12.69 -31.68
N ASP A 28 23.46 -11.41 -32.10
CA ASP A 28 23.54 -10.26 -31.21
C ASP A 28 22.24 -10.04 -30.46
N LEU A 29 22.34 -9.82 -29.15
CA LEU A 29 21.23 -9.51 -28.29
C LEU A 29 21.49 -8.20 -27.54
N GLU A 30 20.52 -7.29 -27.65
CA GLU A 30 20.55 -6.03 -26.92
C GLU A 30 20.35 -6.19 -25.41
N PRO A 31 21.01 -5.40 -24.57
CA PRO A 31 20.79 -5.41 -23.13
C PRO A 31 19.31 -5.16 -22.79
N PHE A 32 18.82 -5.91 -21.80
CA PHE A 32 17.43 -5.89 -21.31
C PHE A 32 16.36 -6.33 -22.32
N CYS A 33 16.76 -6.87 -23.49
CA CYS A 33 15.87 -7.63 -24.35
C CYS A 33 15.34 -8.86 -23.61
N ALA A 34 14.04 -9.13 -23.77
CA ALA A 34 13.40 -10.28 -23.15
C ALA A 34 13.68 -11.56 -23.90
N VAL A 35 14.06 -12.60 -23.18
CA VAL A 35 14.35 -13.93 -23.72
C VAL A 35 13.62 -15.01 -22.94
N THR A 36 13.39 -16.16 -23.58
CA THR A 36 12.94 -17.36 -22.90
C THR A 36 14.13 -18.30 -22.76
N VAL A 37 14.35 -18.76 -21.53
CA VAL A 37 15.42 -19.73 -21.21
C VAL A 37 14.88 -20.87 -20.38
N THR A 38 15.51 -22.01 -20.44
CA THR A 38 15.14 -23.19 -19.64
C THR A 38 15.93 -23.22 -18.33
N VAL A 39 15.21 -23.23 -17.21
CA VAL A 39 15.75 -23.34 -15.85
C VAL A 39 15.14 -24.58 -15.17
N ARG A 40 15.96 -25.59 -14.84
CA ARG A 40 15.48 -26.86 -14.23
C ARG A 40 14.31 -27.48 -14.99
N GLY A 41 14.39 -27.50 -16.32
CA GLY A 41 13.34 -28.07 -17.19
C GLY A 41 12.06 -27.24 -17.38
N LYS A 42 12.04 -25.99 -16.86
CA LYS A 42 10.90 -25.08 -17.04
C LYS A 42 11.31 -23.87 -17.85
N GLU A 43 10.48 -23.47 -18.80
CA GLU A 43 10.64 -22.21 -19.50
C GLU A 43 10.43 -21.04 -18.55
N THR A 44 11.35 -20.10 -18.59
CA THR A 44 11.39 -18.94 -17.71
C THR A 44 11.69 -17.69 -18.53
N LEU A 45 10.97 -16.61 -18.25
CA LEU A 45 11.27 -15.29 -18.78
C LEU A 45 12.57 -14.78 -18.17
N GLY A 46 13.46 -14.29 -19.02
CA GLY A 46 14.69 -13.62 -18.60
C GLY A 46 14.91 -12.33 -19.39
N TYR A 47 15.86 -11.53 -18.93
CA TYR A 47 16.33 -10.35 -19.62
C TYR A 47 17.84 -10.43 -19.82
N VAL A 48 18.31 -10.11 -21.01
CA VAL A 48 19.75 -10.03 -21.32
C VAL A 48 20.38 -8.96 -20.42
N PHE A 49 21.35 -9.35 -19.60
CA PHE A 49 22.04 -8.39 -18.73
C PHE A 49 23.26 -7.81 -19.41
N ARG A 50 24.13 -8.68 -19.92
CA ARG A 50 25.33 -8.30 -20.68
C ARG A 50 25.89 -9.48 -21.44
N GLN A 51 26.64 -9.19 -22.49
CA GLN A 51 27.49 -10.16 -23.19
C GLN A 51 28.72 -10.47 -22.33
N VAL A 52 29.17 -11.72 -22.35
CA VAL A 52 30.36 -12.19 -21.62
C VAL A 52 31.23 -13.04 -22.50
N SER A 53 32.52 -13.22 -22.14
CA SER A 53 33.40 -14.15 -22.79
C SER A 53 32.91 -15.61 -22.57
N LYS A 54 33.38 -16.51 -23.47
CA LYS A 54 33.07 -17.95 -23.36
C LYS A 54 33.48 -18.49 -21.99
N PRO A 55 32.52 -19.06 -21.22
CA PRO A 55 32.82 -19.63 -19.90
C PRO A 55 33.54 -20.97 -20.02
N SER A 56 34.19 -21.39 -18.95
CA SER A 56 34.88 -22.70 -18.86
C SER A 56 33.92 -23.89 -18.65
N PHE A 57 32.63 -23.63 -18.48
CA PHE A 57 31.60 -24.64 -18.25
C PHE A 57 30.59 -24.67 -19.40
N LYS A 58 29.86 -25.79 -19.51
CA LYS A 58 28.82 -25.97 -20.53
C LYS A 58 27.61 -25.07 -20.24
N THR A 59 27.16 -24.30 -21.20
CA THR A 59 25.99 -23.44 -21.13
C THR A 59 24.81 -24.03 -21.88
N ALA A 60 23.59 -23.62 -21.49
CA ALA A 60 22.38 -23.93 -22.26
C ALA A 60 22.12 -22.84 -23.31
N GLN A 61 21.40 -23.18 -24.35
CA GLN A 61 20.99 -22.24 -25.39
C GLN A 61 19.77 -21.42 -24.94
N ILE A 62 19.69 -20.16 -25.37
CA ILE A 62 18.47 -19.34 -25.25
C ILE A 62 17.40 -19.96 -26.14
N SER A 63 16.25 -20.31 -25.56
CA SER A 63 15.17 -21.02 -26.26
C SER A 63 14.45 -20.13 -27.25
N ALA A 64 14.23 -18.87 -26.92
CA ALA A 64 13.61 -17.88 -27.81
C ALA A 64 13.97 -16.45 -27.42
N VAL A 65 14.13 -15.57 -28.41
CA VAL A 65 14.23 -14.13 -28.24
C VAL A 65 12.84 -13.53 -28.46
N ARG A 66 12.41 -12.66 -27.55
CA ARG A 66 11.11 -12.01 -27.62
C ARG A 66 11.25 -10.60 -28.19
N ALA A 67 10.27 -10.16 -28.97
CA ALA A 67 10.17 -8.77 -29.44
C ALA A 67 9.72 -7.83 -28.29
N GLN A 68 10.40 -7.88 -27.16
CA GLN A 68 10.06 -7.16 -25.93
C GLN A 68 11.35 -6.69 -25.24
N THR A 69 11.32 -5.52 -24.63
CA THR A 69 12.45 -4.96 -23.88
C THR A 69 11.97 -4.19 -22.65
N LEU A 70 12.89 -3.91 -21.70
CA LEU A 70 12.62 -2.96 -20.63
C LEU A 70 12.87 -1.53 -21.10
N THR A 71 11.97 -0.61 -20.69
CA THR A 71 12.15 0.83 -20.95
C THR A 71 13.26 1.43 -20.07
N ARG A 72 13.78 2.61 -20.43
CA ARG A 72 14.76 3.35 -19.62
C ARG A 72 14.29 3.57 -18.18
N ILE A 73 13.01 3.89 -17.99
CA ILE A 73 12.40 4.07 -16.67
C ILE A 73 12.45 2.75 -15.89
N GLN A 74 12.09 1.64 -16.53
CA GLN A 74 12.10 0.32 -15.89
C GLN A 74 13.53 -0.12 -15.53
N ILE A 75 14.50 0.11 -16.39
CA ILE A 75 15.93 -0.19 -16.12
C ILE A 75 16.45 0.63 -14.93
N SER A 76 16.09 1.92 -14.85
CA SER A 76 16.48 2.77 -13.73
C SER A 76 15.85 2.30 -12.41
N LEU A 77 14.56 1.94 -12.42
CA LEU A 77 13.87 1.36 -11.26
C LEU A 77 14.47 0.01 -10.87
N LEU A 78 14.78 -0.85 -11.83
CA LEU A 78 15.39 -2.17 -11.60
C LEU A 78 16.71 -2.02 -10.83
N ARG A 79 17.60 -1.14 -11.29
CA ARG A 79 18.89 -0.87 -10.65
C ARG A 79 18.71 -0.26 -9.26
N PHE A 80 17.82 0.74 -9.13
CA PHE A 80 17.54 1.36 -7.85
C PHE A 80 16.95 0.37 -6.82
N ILE A 81 15.96 -0.44 -7.22
CA ILE A 81 15.34 -1.42 -6.33
C ILE A 81 16.35 -2.45 -5.86
N SER A 82 17.17 -2.97 -6.77
CA SER A 82 18.22 -3.93 -6.43
C SER A 82 19.24 -3.34 -5.44
N HIS A 83 19.65 -2.10 -5.69
CA HIS A 83 20.64 -1.42 -4.85
C HIS A 83 20.08 -1.03 -3.48
N TYR A 84 18.94 -0.31 -3.46
CA TYR A 84 18.40 0.29 -2.26
C TYR A 84 17.76 -0.74 -1.32
N TYR A 85 17.03 -1.70 -1.87
CA TYR A 85 16.37 -2.75 -1.07
C TYR A 85 17.21 -4.03 -0.93
N ALA A 86 18.47 -3.97 -1.33
CA ALA A 86 19.45 -5.06 -1.21
C ALA A 86 18.95 -6.42 -1.76
N VAL A 87 18.27 -6.41 -2.91
CA VAL A 87 17.75 -7.62 -3.56
C VAL A 87 18.50 -7.92 -4.85
N ASN A 88 18.52 -9.18 -5.26
CA ASN A 88 19.08 -9.57 -6.56
C ASN A 88 18.35 -8.89 -7.72
N LEU A 89 19.09 -8.50 -8.76
CA LEU A 89 18.52 -7.93 -9.98
C LEU A 89 17.43 -8.82 -10.59
N SER A 90 17.60 -10.14 -10.55
CA SER A 90 16.60 -11.10 -11.03
C SER A 90 15.27 -11.01 -10.25
N VAL A 91 15.31 -10.82 -8.92
CA VAL A 91 14.12 -10.59 -8.09
C VAL A 91 13.43 -9.31 -8.48
N ALA A 92 14.20 -8.21 -8.58
CA ALA A 92 13.66 -6.92 -9.00
C ALA A 92 13.07 -6.96 -10.42
N ALA A 93 13.71 -7.70 -11.35
CA ALA A 93 13.24 -7.88 -12.72
C ALA A 93 11.83 -8.52 -12.80
N GLY A 94 11.46 -9.32 -11.80
CA GLY A 94 10.12 -9.92 -11.70
C GLY A 94 8.96 -8.96 -11.46
N LEU A 95 9.25 -7.70 -11.14
CA LEU A 95 8.23 -6.67 -10.95
C LEU A 95 7.71 -6.09 -12.28
N PHE A 96 8.51 -6.17 -13.35
CA PHE A 96 8.28 -5.42 -14.57
C PHE A 96 7.50 -6.20 -15.63
N THR A 97 6.66 -5.47 -16.35
CA THR A 97 6.03 -5.92 -17.59
C THR A 97 6.81 -5.31 -18.75
N PRO A 98 7.44 -6.09 -19.64
CA PRO A 98 8.26 -5.56 -20.73
C PRO A 98 7.41 -4.84 -21.79
N LEU A 99 8.02 -3.89 -22.47
CA LEU A 99 7.46 -3.22 -23.65
C LEU A 99 7.54 -4.18 -24.86
N ASP A 100 6.40 -4.35 -25.56
CA ASP A 100 6.35 -5.07 -26.84
C ASP A 100 6.78 -4.12 -27.97
N VAL A 101 7.83 -4.48 -28.69
CA VAL A 101 8.41 -3.64 -29.77
C VAL A 101 8.07 -4.15 -31.17
N GLY A 102 7.19 -5.16 -31.30
CA GLY A 102 6.57 -5.60 -32.57
C GLY A 102 7.48 -6.37 -33.54
N ALA A 103 8.79 -6.20 -33.50
CA ALA A 103 9.80 -6.96 -34.23
C ALA A 103 11.10 -6.91 -33.42
N PRO A 104 12.01 -7.89 -33.54
CA PRO A 104 13.33 -7.78 -32.92
C PRO A 104 13.99 -6.52 -33.45
N CYS A 105 14.18 -5.52 -32.55
CA CYS A 105 14.58 -4.17 -32.92
C CYS A 105 16.09 -4.07 -33.10
N PRO A 106 16.61 -3.77 -34.29
CA PRO A 106 17.98 -3.32 -34.47
C PRO A 106 18.20 -1.81 -34.27
N ALA A 107 17.13 -0.98 -34.18
CA ALA A 107 17.29 0.45 -34.45
C ALA A 107 16.82 1.43 -33.38
N PHE A 108 16.34 1.00 -32.20
CA PHE A 108 15.84 1.95 -31.20
C PHE A 108 16.94 2.62 -30.36
N CYS A 109 18.20 2.17 -30.48
CA CYS A 109 19.35 2.72 -29.74
C CYS A 109 20.15 3.79 -30.47
N GLU A 110 20.01 3.98 -31.79
CA GLU A 110 20.94 4.84 -32.53
C GLU A 110 20.69 6.36 -32.44
N LYS A 111 19.55 6.84 -32.00
CA LYS A 111 19.26 8.29 -32.02
C LYS A 111 19.65 9.07 -30.76
N ASN A 112 20.18 8.45 -29.72
CA ASN A 112 20.58 9.15 -28.48
C ASN A 112 21.94 8.71 -27.92
N ALA A 113 22.87 8.26 -28.77
CA ALA A 113 24.21 7.86 -28.35
C ALA A 113 25.15 9.04 -28.01
N ASN A 114 24.69 10.30 -28.10
CA ASN A 114 25.53 11.48 -27.89
C ASN A 114 25.35 12.17 -26.51
N GLU A 115 24.74 11.55 -25.54
CA GLU A 115 24.79 12.04 -24.15
C GLU A 115 25.63 11.11 -23.28
N ARG A 116 26.80 11.66 -22.97
CA ARG A 116 27.85 11.27 -22.02
C ARG A 116 27.61 10.00 -21.22
N THR A 117 28.47 9.02 -21.50
CA THR A 117 28.82 7.89 -20.65
C THR A 117 29.02 8.34 -19.19
N LEU A 118 28.04 8.14 -18.33
CA LEU A 118 28.27 8.09 -16.91
C LEU A 118 28.98 6.77 -16.64
N ASP A 119 30.09 6.82 -15.92
CA ASP A 119 30.92 5.68 -15.57
C ASP A 119 30.16 4.52 -14.94
N ASP A 120 29.60 3.65 -15.76
CA ASP A 120 28.87 2.43 -15.37
C ASP A 120 29.79 1.32 -14.82
N ASN A 121 31.12 1.52 -14.88
CA ASN A 121 32.08 0.46 -14.55
C ASN A 121 32.41 0.30 -13.04
N ASN A 122 32.12 1.29 -12.19
CA ASN A 122 32.52 1.20 -10.78
C ASN A 122 31.52 0.46 -9.88
N ASP A 123 30.20 0.48 -10.19
CA ASP A 123 29.20 -0.17 -9.34
C ASP A 123 29.04 -1.69 -9.57
N LEU A 124 29.40 -2.19 -10.74
CA LEU A 124 29.28 -3.60 -11.09
C LEU A 124 30.45 -4.45 -10.62
N ASN A 125 31.61 -3.83 -10.37
CA ASN A 125 32.82 -4.54 -9.92
C ASN A 125 32.83 -4.92 -8.42
N LEU A 126 31.97 -4.31 -7.61
CA LEU A 126 31.92 -4.62 -6.16
C LEU A 126 31.43 -6.04 -5.89
N ASN A 127 30.43 -6.51 -6.64
CA ASN A 127 29.89 -7.87 -6.50
C ASN A 127 30.84 -8.95 -7.03
N ALA A 128 31.70 -8.64 -8.00
CA ALA A 128 32.70 -9.56 -8.53
C ALA A 128 33.90 -9.70 -7.57
N LYS A 129 34.29 -8.63 -6.85
CA LYS A 129 35.38 -8.68 -5.85
C LYS A 129 35.00 -9.47 -4.60
N ILE A 130 33.73 -9.49 -4.19
CA ILE A 130 33.28 -10.24 -3.01
C ILE A 130 33.34 -11.75 -3.26
N ARG A 131 33.06 -12.25 -4.47
CA ARG A 131 33.10 -13.68 -4.80
C ARG A 131 34.50 -14.29 -4.97
N LYS A 132 35.55 -13.48 -5.19
CA LYS A 132 36.93 -13.98 -5.33
C LYS A 132 37.67 -14.21 -4.01
N LYS A 133 37.07 -13.87 -2.86
CA LYS A 133 37.72 -13.95 -1.56
C LYS A 133 37.18 -15.03 -0.60
N GLU A 134 36.30 -15.92 -1.05
CA GLU A 134 35.85 -17.08 -0.25
C GLU A 134 36.90 -18.19 -0.15
N GLY A 135 38.13 -17.85 0.08
CA GLY A 135 39.18 -18.86 0.16
C GLY A 135 40.46 -18.51 0.94
N ARG A 136 40.59 -17.38 1.58
CA ARG A 136 41.75 -17.08 2.43
C ARG A 136 41.47 -15.96 3.44
N ASN A 137 42.01 -16.15 4.67
CA ASN A 137 42.01 -15.22 5.79
C ASN A 137 42.34 -13.76 5.37
N LEU A 138 41.50 -12.80 5.77
CA LEU A 138 41.62 -11.39 5.46
C LEU A 138 42.26 -10.62 6.62
N THR A 139 43.48 -10.17 6.42
CA THR A 139 44.00 -8.94 7.01
C THR A 139 43.70 -7.78 6.06
N LEU A 140 42.96 -6.78 6.49
CA LEU A 140 42.66 -5.56 5.76
C LEU A 140 43.81 -4.58 5.91
N GLU A 141 44.46 -4.21 4.81
CA GLU A 141 45.33 -3.03 4.78
C GLU A 141 44.54 -1.75 4.52
N PRO A 142 44.88 -0.61 5.19
CA PRO A 142 44.13 0.63 5.13
C PRO A 142 44.70 1.58 4.08
N ASN A 143 44.37 1.43 2.81
CA ASN A 143 44.63 2.47 1.82
C ASN A 143 43.80 2.21 0.54
N ASP A 144 42.53 2.62 0.55
CA ASP A 144 41.75 2.95 -0.65
C ASP A 144 40.43 3.66 -0.22
N ALA A 145 40.59 4.65 0.65
CA ALA A 145 39.51 5.56 1.04
C ALA A 145 39.70 6.94 0.40
N ALA A 146 39.66 7.00 -0.91
CA ALA A 146 39.55 8.28 -1.61
C ALA A 146 38.84 8.05 -2.96
N GLN A 147 37.69 8.72 -3.10
CA GLN A 147 36.82 8.81 -4.27
C GLN A 147 35.61 7.86 -4.29
N THR A 148 34.68 8.06 -3.38
CA THR A 148 33.26 7.89 -3.65
C THR A 148 32.57 9.18 -3.25
N SER A 149 32.74 10.21 -4.09
CA SER A 149 31.96 11.44 -4.01
C SER A 149 30.55 11.19 -4.55
N ASP A 150 29.58 11.36 -3.67
CA ASP A 150 28.28 11.95 -3.91
C ASP A 150 27.41 11.44 -5.05
N LEU A 151 26.80 10.28 -4.85
CA LEU A 151 25.45 10.05 -5.35
C LEU A 151 24.48 10.63 -4.32
N ASP A 152 24.42 11.96 -4.28
CA ASP A 152 23.41 12.69 -3.51
C ASP A 152 22.08 12.51 -4.22
N PHE A 153 21.30 11.54 -3.71
CA PHE A 153 19.91 11.35 -4.12
C PHE A 153 19.13 12.53 -3.57
N GLY A 154 18.88 13.54 -4.39
CA GLY A 154 18.16 14.79 -4.22
C GLY A 154 17.22 15.02 -3.03
N PHE A 155 17.64 14.68 -1.84
CA PHE A 155 17.05 15.04 -0.58
C PHE A 155 17.92 16.11 0.08
N THR A 156 18.02 17.25 -0.57
CA THR A 156 18.68 18.42 0.03
C THR A 156 17.90 18.85 1.23
N SER A 157 18.54 18.74 2.39
CA SER A 157 18.13 19.39 3.62
C SER A 157 18.34 20.91 3.47
N VAL A 158 17.27 21.63 3.19
CA VAL A 158 17.23 23.07 3.42
C VAL A 158 16.60 23.27 4.79
N VAL A 159 17.41 23.31 5.81
CA VAL A 159 17.01 23.81 7.14
C VAL A 159 18.01 24.88 7.53
N GLY A 160 17.65 26.11 7.23
CA GLY A 160 18.17 27.27 7.93
C GLY A 160 17.29 27.53 9.14
N VAL A 161 17.67 27.08 10.31
CA VAL A 161 17.01 27.45 11.57
C VAL A 161 18.03 28.16 12.46
N SER A 162 17.71 29.41 12.74
CA SER A 162 18.37 30.23 13.73
C SER A 162 18.23 29.64 15.13
N LYS A 163 19.36 29.58 15.84
CA LYS A 163 19.44 29.16 17.25
C LYS A 163 18.71 30.14 18.16
N THR A 164 17.76 29.66 18.97
CA THR A 164 17.39 30.27 20.25
C THR A 164 17.15 29.19 21.30
N SER A 165 17.91 29.34 22.33
CA SER A 165 17.94 28.86 23.72
C SER A 165 16.94 27.82 24.25
N ALA A 166 17.56 26.86 24.95
CA ALA A 166 17.01 25.76 25.72
C ALA A 166 16.11 26.17 26.90
N CYS A 167 15.04 25.43 27.11
CA CYS A 167 14.42 25.24 28.42
C CYS A 167 14.26 23.74 28.69
N GLN A 168 14.93 23.25 29.74
CA GLN A 168 14.79 21.91 30.28
C GLN A 168 13.55 21.84 31.16
N ALA A 169 12.66 20.88 30.90
CA ALA A 169 11.64 20.49 31.87
C ALA A 169 11.68 18.95 32.09
N ASN A 170 11.97 18.61 33.34
CA ASN A 170 11.98 17.23 33.86
C ASN A 170 10.58 16.68 34.00
N PHE A 171 10.30 15.52 33.42
CA PHE A 171 9.11 14.73 33.74
C PHE A 171 9.51 13.35 34.28
N LYS A 172 9.10 13.08 35.53
CA LYS A 172 9.11 11.73 36.14
C LYS A 172 7.69 11.17 36.12
N PRO A 173 7.48 9.90 35.81
CA PRO A 173 6.15 9.27 35.92
C PRO A 173 5.91 8.74 37.33
N ASN A 174 4.76 9.07 37.91
CA ASN A 174 4.25 8.48 39.15
C ASN A 174 3.28 7.35 38.84
N PHE A 175 3.61 6.15 39.33
CA PHE A 175 2.64 5.06 39.48
C PHE A 175 1.98 5.15 40.86
N ALA A 176 0.68 5.17 40.93
CA ALA A 176 -0.08 4.93 42.14
C ALA A 176 -1.13 3.86 41.93
N LYS A 177 -1.05 2.84 42.78
CA LYS A 177 -2.01 1.73 42.96
C LYS A 177 -3.26 2.26 43.67
N ASN A 178 -4.42 1.78 43.29
CA ASN A 178 -5.50 1.58 44.29
C ASN A 178 -6.44 0.40 43.86
N ALA A 179 -6.69 -0.42 44.85
CA ALA A 179 -7.47 -1.64 44.79
C ALA A 179 -8.79 -1.47 45.55
N SER A 180 -9.73 -2.36 45.21
CA SER A 180 -10.93 -2.84 46.01
C SER A 180 -12.12 -1.86 46.10
N GLN A 181 -13.35 -2.26 46.06
CA GLN A 181 -14.12 -3.44 46.53
C GLN A 181 -15.61 -3.30 46.13
N ASN A 182 -16.21 -4.46 45.85
CA ASN A 182 -17.58 -4.90 46.24
C ASN A 182 -18.86 -4.32 45.62
N GLY A 183 -19.73 -5.28 45.25
CA GLY A 183 -21.17 -5.18 45.38
C GLY A 183 -21.96 -6.13 44.49
N ASP A 184 -22.41 -7.26 45.08
CA ASP A 184 -23.37 -8.22 44.58
C ASP A 184 -24.78 -7.63 44.32
N ALA A 185 -25.50 -8.22 43.34
CA ALA A 185 -26.89 -8.64 43.46
C ALA A 185 -27.42 -9.37 42.21
N THR A 186 -27.54 -10.64 42.30
CA THR A 186 -28.64 -11.60 42.12
C THR A 186 -29.75 -11.33 41.11
N LEU A 187 -29.86 -12.29 40.19
CA LEU A 187 -30.95 -13.17 39.72
C LEU A 187 -32.36 -12.60 39.45
N THR A 188 -32.90 -12.90 38.27
CA THR A 188 -33.97 -13.93 38.13
C THR A 188 -34.21 -14.29 36.66
N GLU A 189 -34.38 -15.60 36.45
CA GLU A 189 -34.83 -16.26 35.22
C GLU A 189 -36.36 -16.08 35.02
N ALA A 190 -36.79 -16.10 33.77
CA ALA A 190 -38.08 -16.71 33.41
C ALA A 190 -38.11 -17.15 31.95
N ASN A 191 -38.40 -18.41 31.78
CA ASN A 191 -38.65 -19.17 30.55
C ASN A 191 -39.98 -18.75 29.87
N LEU A 192 -40.09 -19.07 28.57
CA LEU A 192 -41.11 -19.91 27.89
C LEU A 192 -41.13 -19.61 26.40
N SER A 193 -40.72 -20.56 25.62
CA SER A 193 -41.36 -21.57 24.78
C SER A 193 -42.16 -21.09 23.56
N ALA A 194 -41.69 -21.59 22.40
CA ALA A 194 -42.34 -22.31 21.30
C ALA A 194 -43.56 -21.64 20.60
N ASP A 195 -43.64 -21.61 19.29
CA ASP A 195 -43.88 -22.63 18.30
C ASP A 195 -44.03 -22.05 16.88
N ALA A 196 -43.52 -22.83 15.97
CA ALA A 196 -43.87 -23.21 14.61
C ALA A 196 -44.99 -22.47 13.84
N SER A 197 -44.71 -22.13 12.58
CA SER A 197 -45.30 -22.75 11.38
C SER A 197 -45.09 -21.92 10.11
N SER A 198 -44.50 -22.56 9.09
CA SER A 198 -44.71 -22.24 7.68
C SER A 198 -46.07 -22.83 7.22
N PRO A 199 -46.60 -22.70 6.02
CA PRO A 199 -45.90 -22.60 4.73
C PRO A 199 -46.63 -21.90 3.56
N GLN A 200 -45.98 -21.96 2.41
CA GLN A 200 -46.53 -22.14 1.02
C GLN A 200 -47.01 -20.91 0.23
N THR A 201 -46.40 -20.74 -0.87
CA THR A 201 -46.52 -21.16 -2.28
C THR A 201 -47.34 -20.27 -3.20
N ALA A 202 -46.79 -20.00 -4.30
CA ALA A 202 -47.29 -20.11 -5.70
C ALA A 202 -47.13 -18.82 -6.50
N GLN A 203 -46.32 -18.86 -7.49
CA GLN A 203 -46.52 -19.24 -8.91
C GLN A 203 -47.04 -18.12 -9.84
N ASN A 204 -46.22 -17.95 -10.90
CA ASN A 204 -46.59 -17.66 -12.29
C ASN A 204 -47.00 -16.22 -12.64
N GLN A 205 -46.62 -15.61 -13.76
CA GLN A 205 -46.49 -16.11 -15.12
C GLN A 205 -45.77 -15.11 -16.05
N LYS A 206 -45.18 -15.69 -17.05
CA LYS A 206 -44.67 -15.17 -18.32
C LYS A 206 -45.64 -14.31 -19.12
N GLN A 207 -45.13 -13.41 -19.95
CA GLN A 207 -45.51 -13.13 -21.36
C GLN A 207 -44.46 -12.23 -21.98
N THR A 208 -43.81 -12.56 -22.90
CA THR A 208 -43.56 -12.98 -24.31
C THR A 208 -44.23 -12.07 -25.37
N LEU A 209 -43.38 -11.70 -26.39
CA LEU A 209 -43.64 -11.29 -27.79
C LEU A 209 -44.09 -9.82 -28.01
N ASN A 210 -43.63 -9.11 -29.06
CA ASN A 210 -43.45 -9.48 -30.45
C ASN A 210 -42.58 -8.49 -31.24
N LEU A 211 -41.92 -9.05 -32.23
CA LEU A 211 -41.31 -8.47 -33.42
C LEU A 211 -42.30 -7.67 -34.26
N ILE A 212 -41.85 -6.62 -34.97
CA ILE A 212 -42.27 -6.36 -36.36
C ILE A 212 -41.10 -5.78 -37.15
N ASN A 213 -40.76 -6.50 -38.21
CA ASN A 213 -39.99 -6.10 -39.40
C ASN A 213 -40.75 -5.06 -40.25
N ARG A 214 -40.04 -4.12 -40.87
CA ARG A 214 -40.38 -3.74 -42.26
C ARG A 214 -39.17 -3.30 -43.07
N GLN A 215 -39.00 -3.94 -44.16
CA GLN A 215 -38.12 -3.66 -45.30
C GLN A 215 -38.70 -2.55 -46.21
N GLY A 216 -37.83 -1.98 -47.00
CA GLY A 216 -38.14 -1.25 -48.22
C GLY A 216 -37.26 -0.04 -48.42
N SER A 217 -36.59 0.26 -49.45
CA SER A 217 -36.24 -0.20 -50.78
C SER A 217 -35.33 0.85 -51.43
N VAL A 218 -34.42 0.39 -52.20
CA VAL A 218 -33.46 0.93 -53.15
C VAL A 218 -33.93 2.20 -53.91
N ALA A 219 -33.07 3.23 -54.08
CA ALA A 219 -32.59 3.76 -55.37
C ALA A 219 -31.75 5.05 -55.26
N GLY A 220 -30.69 5.16 -56.07
CA GLY A 220 -30.08 6.47 -56.42
C GLY A 220 -28.56 6.56 -56.32
N LYS A 221 -27.83 6.00 -57.30
CA LYS A 221 -26.42 6.32 -57.56
C LYS A 221 -26.28 7.70 -58.14
N LYS A 222 -25.33 8.53 -57.60
CA LYS A 222 -24.60 9.59 -58.35
C LYS A 222 -23.16 9.69 -57.82
N PRO A 223 -22.21 10.32 -58.56
CA PRO A 223 -20.86 9.74 -58.74
C PRO A 223 -19.83 10.31 -57.79
N PHE A 224 -18.72 9.56 -57.67
CA PHE A 224 -17.50 9.87 -56.96
C PHE A 224 -16.94 11.25 -57.34
N GLU A 225 -16.86 12.17 -56.38
CA GLU A 225 -15.92 13.28 -56.35
C GLU A 225 -14.75 12.87 -55.49
N THR A 226 -13.57 12.91 -56.07
CA THR A 226 -12.27 12.72 -55.40
C THR A 226 -12.05 13.86 -54.39
N ALA A 227 -12.35 13.60 -53.15
CA ALA A 227 -11.92 14.45 -52.05
C ALA A 227 -10.53 14.03 -51.57
N ASN A 228 -9.64 15.01 -51.50
CA ASN A 228 -8.26 14.91 -51.05
C ASN A 228 -8.13 14.15 -49.72
N LEU A 229 -7.37 13.03 -49.75
CA LEU A 229 -6.85 12.37 -48.56
C LEU A 229 -5.70 13.22 -48.02
N SER A 230 -5.99 14.12 -47.08
CA SER A 230 -5.02 14.72 -46.16
C SER A 230 -5.73 15.35 -44.95
N ASP A 231 -6.65 14.59 -44.33
CA ASP A 231 -7.00 14.84 -42.92
C ASP A 231 -6.56 13.61 -42.15
N GLU A 232 -5.37 13.72 -41.55
CA GLU A 232 -4.88 12.78 -40.55
C GLU A 232 -5.95 12.66 -39.47
N LEU A 233 -6.42 11.42 -39.26
CA LEU A 233 -7.29 11.02 -38.16
C LEU A 233 -6.56 11.25 -36.83
N GLU A 234 -6.51 12.50 -36.37
CA GLU A 234 -6.27 12.75 -34.95
C GLU A 234 -7.41 12.11 -34.16
N PRO A 235 -7.13 11.18 -33.24
CA PRO A 235 -8.15 10.67 -32.35
C PRO A 235 -8.66 11.86 -31.54
N LYS A 236 -9.89 12.30 -31.77
CA LYS A 236 -10.57 13.32 -30.94
C LYS A 236 -10.70 12.78 -29.54
N ILE A 237 -9.66 12.97 -28.73
CA ILE A 237 -9.66 12.63 -27.29
C ILE A 237 -10.65 13.60 -26.65
N PHE A 238 -11.81 13.09 -26.24
CA PHE A 238 -12.85 13.88 -25.59
C PHE A 238 -12.41 14.10 -24.14
N LEU A 239 -11.68 15.19 -23.89
CA LEU A 239 -11.19 15.55 -22.56
C LEU A 239 -12.02 16.72 -22.00
N LYS A 240 -12.89 16.40 -21.04
CA LYS A 240 -13.64 17.43 -20.32
C LYS A 240 -12.68 18.21 -19.39
N ALA A 241 -12.75 19.54 -19.43
CA ALA A 241 -12.00 20.37 -18.49
C ALA A 241 -12.74 20.46 -17.15
N PRO A 242 -12.08 20.19 -16.01
CA PRO A 242 -12.64 20.49 -14.70
C PRO A 242 -12.85 21.99 -14.50
N SER A 243 -13.89 22.37 -13.75
CA SER A 243 -14.05 23.74 -13.28
C SER A 243 -13.39 23.88 -11.91
N LEU A 244 -12.40 24.75 -11.80
CA LEU A 244 -11.65 24.99 -10.58
C LEU A 244 -12.08 26.32 -9.93
N ASN A 245 -12.19 26.33 -8.61
CA ASN A 245 -12.30 27.56 -7.86
C ASN A 245 -10.92 28.23 -7.70
N PRO A 246 -10.85 29.52 -7.24
CA PRO A 246 -9.58 30.23 -7.13
C PRO A 246 -8.50 29.48 -6.32
N ALA A 247 -8.85 28.91 -5.16
CA ALA A 247 -7.89 28.18 -4.31
C ALA A 247 -7.37 26.90 -5.00
N GLN A 248 -8.24 26.19 -5.72
CA GLN A 248 -7.84 25.02 -6.51
C GLN A 248 -6.95 25.43 -7.70
N GLN A 249 -7.20 26.60 -8.30
CA GLN A 249 -6.34 27.14 -9.37
C GLN A 249 -4.94 27.50 -8.84
N GLU A 250 -4.86 28.09 -7.66
CA GLU A 250 -3.57 28.36 -7.00
C GLU A 250 -2.82 27.06 -6.69
N ALA A 251 -3.51 26.03 -6.15
CA ALA A 251 -2.93 24.73 -5.91
C ALA A 251 -2.44 24.06 -7.20
N LEU A 252 -3.19 24.18 -8.31
CA LEU A 252 -2.78 23.72 -9.63
C LEU A 252 -1.50 24.44 -10.10
N ASN A 253 -1.45 25.75 -9.99
CA ASN A 253 -0.29 26.56 -10.37
C ASN A 253 0.93 26.22 -9.51
N PHE A 254 0.73 26.00 -8.19
CA PHE A 254 1.78 25.51 -7.31
C PHE A 254 2.33 24.15 -7.74
N ALA A 255 1.46 23.18 -8.05
CA ALA A 255 1.88 21.86 -8.52
C ALA A 255 2.64 21.95 -9.87
N LYS A 256 2.21 22.84 -10.78
CA LYS A 256 2.89 23.07 -12.07
C LYS A 256 4.28 23.65 -11.91
N SER A 257 4.49 24.55 -10.97
CA SER A 257 5.78 25.24 -10.77
C SER A 257 6.87 24.35 -10.16
N ARG A 258 6.55 23.14 -9.71
CA ARG A 258 7.47 22.27 -8.98
C ARG A 258 7.57 20.90 -9.62
N LYS A 259 8.74 20.26 -9.52
CA LYS A 259 8.97 18.91 -10.01
C LYS A 259 8.29 17.85 -9.12
N THR A 260 8.36 18.04 -7.81
CA THR A 260 7.62 17.29 -6.80
C THR A 260 6.84 18.24 -5.91
N SER A 261 5.62 17.89 -5.56
CA SER A 261 4.77 18.71 -4.69
C SER A 261 3.78 17.85 -3.91
N LEU A 262 3.33 18.36 -2.77
CA LEU A 262 2.27 17.78 -1.97
C LEU A 262 1.07 18.72 -1.95
N ILE A 263 -0.09 18.25 -2.38
CA ILE A 263 -1.39 18.92 -2.21
C ILE A 263 -2.01 18.41 -0.91
N PHE A 264 -1.83 19.18 0.14
CA PHE A 264 -2.44 18.93 1.45
C PHE A 264 -3.83 19.58 1.47
N GLY A 265 -4.86 18.84 1.14
CA GLY A 265 -6.23 19.38 1.02
C GLY A 265 -7.20 18.63 1.93
N ASP A 266 -8.12 19.37 2.55
CA ASP A 266 -9.16 18.78 3.40
C ASP A 266 -9.99 17.71 2.65
N THR A 267 -10.65 16.82 3.38
CA THR A 267 -11.57 15.86 2.78
C THR A 267 -12.71 16.62 2.09
N GLY A 268 -12.86 16.43 0.78
CA GLY A 268 -13.87 17.16 0.00
C GLY A 268 -13.43 18.54 -0.52
N SER A 269 -12.15 18.91 -0.39
CA SER A 269 -11.59 20.16 -0.95
C SER A 269 -11.49 20.17 -2.49
N GLY A 270 -11.73 19.02 -3.13
CA GLY A 270 -11.68 18.90 -4.59
C GLY A 270 -10.27 18.62 -5.14
N LYS A 271 -9.39 18.00 -4.40
CA LYS A 271 -8.07 17.52 -4.88
C LYS A 271 -8.14 16.81 -6.24
N SER A 272 -9.15 15.96 -6.42
CA SER A 272 -9.31 15.21 -7.67
C SER A 272 -9.53 16.09 -8.89
N GLU A 273 -10.16 17.26 -8.75
CA GLU A 273 -10.34 18.21 -9.87
C GLU A 273 -9.00 18.80 -10.30
N ILE A 274 -8.10 19.06 -9.34
CA ILE A 274 -6.73 19.50 -9.61
C ILE A 274 -5.98 18.39 -10.36
N TYR A 275 -6.11 17.15 -9.92
CA TYR A 275 -5.48 16.00 -10.59
C TYR A 275 -5.98 15.85 -12.02
N PHE A 276 -7.29 15.93 -12.24
CA PHE A 276 -7.88 15.78 -13.57
C PHE A 276 -7.47 16.92 -14.51
N SER A 277 -7.28 18.13 -13.98
CA SER A 277 -6.73 19.25 -14.74
C SER A 277 -5.30 18.98 -15.19
N LEU A 278 -4.43 18.51 -14.29
CA LEU A 278 -3.06 18.13 -14.63
C LEU A 278 -3.01 16.96 -15.62
N ILE A 279 -3.78 15.91 -15.36
CA ILE A 279 -3.87 14.75 -16.26
C ILE A 279 -4.24 15.21 -17.68
N ARG A 280 -5.26 16.05 -17.79
CA ARG A 280 -5.71 16.57 -19.08
C ARG A 280 -4.59 17.29 -19.83
N GLU A 281 -3.83 18.15 -19.17
CA GLU A 281 -2.75 18.91 -19.78
C GLU A 281 -1.67 17.98 -20.34
N TYR A 282 -1.18 17.05 -19.52
CA TYR A 282 -0.14 16.11 -19.96
C TYR A 282 -0.61 15.16 -21.07
N LEU A 283 -1.90 14.76 -21.06
CA LEU A 283 -2.46 13.96 -22.17
C LEU A 283 -2.53 14.77 -23.47
N LEU A 284 -2.85 16.07 -23.40
CA LEU A 284 -2.83 16.97 -24.58
C LEU A 284 -1.41 17.21 -25.12
N GLU A 285 -0.39 17.12 -24.26
CA GLU A 285 1.02 17.16 -24.66
C GLU A 285 1.52 15.80 -25.23
N GLY A 286 0.64 14.81 -25.38
CA GLY A 286 0.98 13.47 -25.84
C GLY A 286 1.77 12.64 -24.83
N LYS A 287 1.86 13.07 -23.58
CA LYS A 287 2.54 12.34 -22.51
C LYS A 287 1.68 11.23 -21.91
N GLN A 288 2.34 10.24 -21.33
CA GLN A 288 1.67 9.22 -20.52
C GLN A 288 1.56 9.67 -19.05
N VAL A 289 0.46 9.30 -18.42
CA VAL A 289 0.15 9.68 -17.05
C VAL A 289 -0.14 8.44 -16.20
N LEU A 290 0.41 8.43 -14.99
CA LEU A 290 0.13 7.43 -13.99
C LEU A 290 -0.57 8.07 -12.79
N LEU A 291 -1.81 7.64 -12.52
CA LEU A 291 -2.56 7.96 -11.31
C LEU A 291 -2.48 6.76 -10.36
N LEU A 292 -1.63 6.86 -9.34
CA LEU A 292 -1.53 5.86 -8.28
C LEU A 292 -2.58 6.12 -7.22
N MET A 293 -3.31 5.06 -6.86
CA MET A 293 -4.34 5.07 -5.82
C MET A 293 -4.24 3.80 -4.99
N PRO A 294 -4.61 3.82 -3.70
CA PRO A 294 -4.82 2.60 -2.93
C PRO A 294 -5.81 1.67 -3.64
N GLU A 295 -5.56 0.35 -3.65
CA GLU A 295 -6.39 -0.60 -4.39
C GLU A 295 -7.88 -0.52 -4.01
N ILE A 296 -8.18 -0.19 -2.74
CA ILE A 296 -9.54 -0.02 -2.23
C ILE A 296 -10.20 1.26 -2.79
N SER A 297 -9.41 2.27 -3.14
CA SER A 297 -9.91 3.55 -3.69
C SER A 297 -10.24 3.47 -5.19
N LEU A 298 -9.79 2.41 -5.89
CA LEU A 298 -10.15 2.11 -7.28
C LEU A 298 -11.58 1.56 -7.36
N THR A 299 -12.53 2.36 -6.91
CA THR A 299 -13.95 2.01 -6.85
C THR A 299 -14.64 2.18 -8.20
N PRO A 300 -15.81 1.55 -8.43
CA PRO A 300 -16.64 1.82 -9.60
C PRO A 300 -17.01 3.29 -9.75
N GLN A 301 -17.20 3.99 -8.64
CA GLN A 301 -17.47 5.43 -8.63
C GLN A 301 -16.31 6.24 -9.20
N MET A 302 -15.06 5.94 -8.78
CA MET A 302 -13.87 6.57 -9.34
C MET A 302 -13.69 6.21 -10.81
N THR A 303 -13.90 4.96 -11.20
CA THR A 303 -13.86 4.52 -12.61
C THR A 303 -14.88 5.27 -13.45
N LYS A 304 -16.12 5.42 -12.95
CA LYS A 304 -17.17 6.20 -13.63
C LYS A 304 -16.79 7.67 -13.75
N ARG A 305 -16.17 8.23 -12.72
CA ARG A 305 -15.70 9.62 -12.72
C ARG A 305 -14.57 9.83 -13.72
N LEU A 306 -13.56 8.96 -13.75
CA LEU A 306 -12.50 8.98 -14.77
C LEU A 306 -13.07 8.87 -16.18
N LYS A 307 -14.05 7.98 -16.39
CA LYS A 307 -14.72 7.83 -17.68
C LYS A 307 -15.48 9.09 -18.11
N SER A 308 -16.08 9.84 -17.18
CA SER A 308 -16.78 11.08 -17.48
C SER A 308 -15.85 12.23 -17.91
N TYR A 309 -14.56 12.19 -17.52
CA TYR A 309 -13.56 13.20 -17.91
C TYR A 309 -12.71 12.77 -19.10
N PHE A 310 -12.35 11.49 -19.19
CA PHE A 310 -11.33 10.98 -20.11
C PHE A 310 -11.90 9.97 -21.12
N GLY A 311 -13.20 9.70 -21.12
CA GLY A 311 -13.83 8.72 -22.03
C GLY A 311 -13.27 7.33 -21.84
N GLU A 312 -12.85 6.68 -22.93
CA GLU A 312 -12.23 5.36 -22.96
C GLU A 312 -10.68 5.44 -23.03
N SER A 313 -10.09 6.65 -22.91
CA SER A 313 -8.63 6.86 -23.06
C SER A 313 -7.83 6.48 -21.82
N PHE A 314 -8.37 5.68 -20.90
CA PHE A 314 -7.67 5.25 -19.69
C PHE A 314 -7.80 3.75 -19.43
N GLY A 315 -6.82 3.20 -18.72
CA GLY A 315 -6.81 1.83 -18.21
C GLY A 315 -6.81 1.77 -16.69
N VAL A 316 -7.54 0.80 -16.11
CA VAL A 316 -7.49 0.53 -14.65
C VAL A 316 -6.61 -0.69 -14.41
N TRP A 317 -5.57 -0.54 -13.55
CA TRP A 317 -4.57 -1.58 -13.29
C TRP A 317 -4.44 -1.94 -11.81
N HIS A 318 -4.81 -3.18 -11.46
CA HIS A 318 -4.68 -3.70 -10.09
C HIS A 318 -4.60 -5.24 -10.09
N SER A 319 -4.34 -5.83 -8.92
CA SER A 319 -4.10 -7.27 -8.77
C SER A 319 -5.28 -8.16 -9.15
N LYS A 320 -6.52 -7.67 -9.03
CA LYS A 320 -7.76 -8.44 -9.21
C LYS A 320 -8.29 -8.47 -10.64
N ILE A 321 -7.70 -7.74 -11.59
CA ILE A 321 -8.12 -7.82 -12.99
C ILE A 321 -7.71 -9.16 -13.61
N THR A 322 -8.59 -9.70 -14.45
CA THR A 322 -8.33 -10.99 -15.13
C THR A 322 -7.12 -10.89 -16.06
N PRO A 323 -6.38 -12.01 -16.29
CA PRO A 323 -5.25 -12.01 -17.22
C PRO A 323 -5.62 -11.52 -18.63
N LYS A 324 -6.80 -11.88 -19.14
CA LYS A 324 -7.30 -11.42 -20.45
C LYS A 324 -7.43 -9.89 -20.49
N LYS A 325 -8.14 -9.30 -19.51
CA LYS A 325 -8.33 -7.84 -19.45
C LYS A 325 -7.00 -7.10 -19.22
N ARG A 326 -6.07 -7.73 -18.48
CA ARG A 326 -4.72 -7.18 -18.30
C ARG A 326 -3.97 -7.11 -19.63
N GLY A 327 -4.06 -8.16 -20.46
CA GLY A 327 -3.49 -8.17 -21.82
C GLY A 327 -4.09 -7.10 -22.72
N GLU A 328 -5.43 -6.95 -22.72
CA GLU A 328 -6.13 -5.92 -23.50
C GLU A 328 -5.70 -4.50 -23.12
N ILE A 329 -5.61 -4.21 -21.81
CA ILE A 329 -5.15 -2.90 -21.32
C ILE A 329 -3.69 -2.67 -21.75
N LEU A 330 -2.82 -3.68 -21.59
CA LEU A 330 -1.42 -3.57 -21.94
C LEU A 330 -1.24 -3.31 -23.44
N GLN A 331 -1.95 -4.03 -24.30
CA GLN A 331 -1.94 -3.82 -25.74
C GLN A 331 -2.34 -2.39 -26.12
N LYS A 332 -3.47 -1.90 -25.61
CA LYS A 332 -3.93 -0.51 -25.83
C LYS A 332 -2.98 0.54 -25.30
N PHE A 333 -2.30 0.24 -24.19
CA PHE A 333 -1.30 1.12 -23.60
C PHE A 333 -0.02 1.19 -24.46
N GLN A 334 0.41 0.06 -24.98
CA GLN A 334 1.58 -0.02 -25.87
C GLN A 334 1.31 0.60 -27.25
N SER A 335 0.10 0.41 -27.81
CA SER A 335 -0.34 1.07 -29.05
C SER A 335 -0.64 2.56 -28.90
N ARG A 336 -0.55 3.12 -27.69
CA ARG A 336 -0.86 4.52 -27.39
C ARG A 336 -2.35 4.91 -27.56
N GLU A 337 -3.25 3.92 -27.69
CA GLU A 337 -4.69 4.17 -27.64
C GLU A 337 -5.12 4.71 -26.27
N ILE A 338 -4.47 4.26 -25.19
CA ILE A 338 -4.63 4.79 -23.85
C ILE A 338 -3.28 5.33 -23.35
N ASN A 339 -3.31 6.53 -22.79
CA ASN A 339 -2.13 7.19 -22.23
C ASN A 339 -2.27 7.48 -20.73
N LEU A 340 -3.42 7.18 -20.12
CA LEU A 340 -3.67 7.29 -18.69
C LEU A 340 -3.85 5.90 -18.09
N ILE A 341 -3.05 5.59 -17.09
CA ILE A 341 -3.26 4.42 -16.23
C ILE A 341 -3.63 4.89 -14.82
N ALA A 342 -4.80 4.46 -14.34
CA ALA A 342 -5.19 4.57 -12.94
C ALA A 342 -4.96 3.21 -12.27
N GLY A 343 -4.13 3.14 -11.23
CA GLY A 343 -3.76 1.84 -10.70
C GLY A 343 -3.24 1.83 -9.28
N ALA A 344 -3.15 0.61 -8.74
CA ALA A 344 -2.43 0.34 -7.50
C ALA A 344 -0.91 0.38 -7.72
N ARG A 345 -0.14 0.20 -6.65
CA ARG A 345 1.34 0.26 -6.68
C ARG A 345 2.02 -0.52 -7.83
N SER A 346 1.44 -1.64 -8.28
CA SER A 346 1.99 -2.43 -9.38
C SER A 346 1.91 -1.74 -10.75
N ALA A 347 1.08 -0.71 -10.90
CA ALA A 347 0.99 0.05 -12.14
C ALA A 347 2.26 0.85 -12.45
N LEU A 348 3.08 1.14 -11.44
CA LEU A 348 4.37 1.83 -11.60
C LEU A 348 5.36 1.04 -12.48
N PHE A 349 5.21 -0.27 -12.57
CA PHE A 349 6.13 -1.16 -13.30
C PHE A 349 5.70 -1.45 -14.74
N LEU A 350 4.68 -0.75 -15.23
CA LEU A 350 4.26 -0.84 -16.64
C LEU A 350 5.30 -0.19 -17.57
N PRO A 351 5.34 -0.58 -18.84
CA PRO A 351 6.34 -0.12 -19.80
C PRO A 351 6.03 1.29 -20.34
N PHE A 352 6.13 2.29 -19.50
CA PHE A 352 5.99 3.68 -19.91
C PHE A 352 7.14 4.09 -20.84
N SER A 353 6.81 4.64 -22.00
CA SER A 353 7.76 5.20 -22.96
C SER A 353 7.89 6.73 -22.85
N GLU A 354 6.78 7.43 -22.55
CA GLU A 354 6.69 8.89 -22.51
C GLU A 354 5.97 9.36 -21.22
N LEU A 355 6.37 8.80 -20.06
CA LEU A 355 5.81 9.18 -18.78
C LEU A 355 6.15 10.64 -18.45
N GLY A 356 5.14 11.49 -18.28
CA GLY A 356 5.31 12.90 -17.92
C GLY A 356 4.80 13.26 -16.53
N LEU A 357 3.79 12.52 -16.04
CA LEU A 357 3.14 12.84 -14.77
C LEU A 357 2.83 11.58 -13.96
N ILE A 358 3.17 11.61 -12.68
CA ILE A 358 2.70 10.64 -11.68
C ILE A 358 1.94 11.40 -10.60
N ILE A 359 0.71 10.97 -10.33
CA ILE A 359 -0.08 11.44 -9.19
C ILE A 359 -0.18 10.30 -8.20
N VAL A 360 0.08 10.58 -6.92
CA VAL A 360 -0.04 9.61 -5.82
C VAL A 360 -1.11 10.12 -4.88
N ASP A 361 -2.34 9.64 -5.06
CA ASP A 361 -3.45 10.00 -4.18
C ASP A 361 -3.42 9.20 -2.88
N GLU A 362 -3.86 9.81 -1.78
CA GLU A 362 -3.75 9.25 -0.43
C GLU A 362 -2.31 8.74 -0.13
N GLU A 363 -1.30 9.60 -0.33
CA GLU A 363 0.13 9.23 -0.30
C GLU A 363 0.59 8.57 1.00
N HIS A 364 -0.14 8.84 2.10
CA HIS A 364 0.11 8.27 3.43
C HIS A 364 -0.31 6.80 3.56
N ASP A 365 -1.02 6.24 2.56
CA ASP A 365 -1.57 4.89 2.66
C ASP A 365 -0.47 3.82 2.65
N ASP A 366 -0.51 2.94 3.66
CA ASP A 366 0.45 1.83 3.81
C ASP A 366 0.46 0.85 2.62
N SER A 367 -0.60 0.83 1.78
CA SER A 367 -0.67 -0.06 0.62
C SER A 367 0.35 0.25 -0.47
N TYR A 368 0.99 1.42 -0.45
CA TYR A 368 2.09 1.74 -1.35
C TYR A 368 3.37 0.99 -1.02
N LYS A 369 3.57 0.58 0.23
CA LYS A 369 4.67 -0.29 0.63
C LYS A 369 4.36 -1.75 0.30
N SER A 370 5.31 -2.48 -0.27
CA SER A 370 5.20 -3.91 -0.50
C SER A 370 5.41 -4.68 0.79
N ALA A 371 4.45 -5.55 1.14
CA ALA A 371 4.60 -6.49 2.26
C ALA A 371 5.49 -7.70 1.91
N GLN A 372 5.87 -7.87 0.65
CA GLN A 372 6.70 -8.96 0.15
C GLN A 372 8.01 -8.41 -0.38
N ASN A 373 9.06 -9.21 -0.32
CA ASN A 373 10.35 -8.90 -0.92
C ASN A 373 10.24 -8.80 -2.46
N PRO A 374 10.77 -7.69 -3.05
CA PRO A 374 11.37 -6.52 -2.40
C PRO A 374 10.32 -5.63 -1.72
N HIS A 375 10.66 -5.14 -0.51
CA HIS A 375 9.81 -4.27 0.30
C HIS A 375 9.81 -2.82 -0.21
N TYR A 376 9.59 -2.60 -1.51
CA TYR A 376 9.59 -1.26 -2.11
C TYR A 376 8.38 -0.43 -1.66
N ASN A 377 8.54 0.90 -1.70
CA ASN A 377 7.45 1.86 -1.55
C ASN A 377 7.21 2.58 -2.88
N ALA A 378 6.01 2.43 -3.47
CA ALA A 378 5.72 2.99 -4.80
C ALA A 378 5.69 4.53 -4.80
N ARG A 379 5.29 5.18 -3.69
CA ARG A 379 5.39 6.64 -3.52
C ARG A 379 6.84 7.09 -3.63
N ASP A 380 7.74 6.45 -2.89
CA ASP A 380 9.15 6.83 -2.86
C ASP A 380 9.84 6.53 -4.20
N LEU A 381 9.45 5.43 -4.88
CA LEU A 381 9.89 5.16 -6.25
C LEU A 381 9.40 6.20 -7.26
N ALA A 382 8.19 6.75 -7.10
CA ALA A 382 7.71 7.84 -7.94
C ALA A 382 8.56 9.11 -7.74
N ILE A 383 8.88 9.47 -6.48
CA ILE A 383 9.77 10.59 -6.17
C ILE A 383 11.18 10.36 -6.74
N PHE A 384 11.69 9.13 -6.67
CA PHE A 384 12.96 8.76 -7.30
C PHE A 384 12.91 9.00 -8.82
N LEU A 385 11.83 8.60 -9.51
CA LEU A 385 11.69 8.86 -10.94
C LEU A 385 11.71 10.36 -11.27
N ALA A 386 11.06 11.19 -10.47
CA ALA A 386 11.13 12.64 -10.63
C ALA A 386 12.57 13.17 -10.51
N SER A 387 13.40 12.57 -9.66
CA SER A 387 14.81 12.99 -9.52
C SER A 387 15.69 12.62 -10.73
N LYS A 388 15.33 11.60 -11.49
CA LYS A 388 16.14 11.04 -12.60
C LYS A 388 15.63 11.38 -13.98
N PHE A 389 14.33 11.61 -14.13
CA PHE A 389 13.67 11.85 -15.42
C PHE A 389 12.89 13.16 -15.39
N ASP A 390 12.50 13.64 -16.56
CA ASP A 390 11.56 14.76 -16.66
C ASP A 390 10.12 14.30 -16.43
N VAL A 391 9.88 13.83 -15.21
CA VAL A 391 8.58 13.35 -14.72
C VAL A 391 8.15 14.21 -13.53
N LYS A 392 6.96 14.78 -13.62
CA LYS A 392 6.36 15.50 -12.50
C LYS A 392 5.67 14.53 -11.54
N VAL A 393 5.83 14.75 -10.23
CA VAL A 393 5.15 13.97 -9.19
C VAL A 393 4.32 14.88 -8.30
N VAL A 394 3.03 14.56 -8.18
CA VAL A 394 2.10 15.24 -7.30
C VAL A 394 1.58 14.25 -6.27
N LEU A 395 1.93 14.47 -5.02
CA LEU A 395 1.38 13.73 -3.88
C LEU A 395 0.10 14.42 -3.43
N GLY A 396 -0.87 13.68 -2.99
CA GLY A 396 -2.09 14.25 -2.44
C GLY A 396 -2.61 13.49 -1.23
N SER A 397 -3.06 14.23 -0.23
CA SER A 397 -3.66 13.69 0.98
C SER A 397 -4.50 14.71 1.72
N ALA A 398 -5.47 14.24 2.48
CA ALA A 398 -6.15 15.04 3.50
C ALA A 398 -5.43 14.94 4.86
N THR A 399 -4.68 13.86 5.04
CA THR A 399 -3.90 13.57 6.24
C THR A 399 -2.51 13.11 5.79
N PRO A 400 -1.67 14.03 5.26
CA PRO A 400 -0.35 13.68 4.75
C PRO A 400 0.51 13.03 5.81
N SER A 401 1.40 12.14 5.38
CA SER A 401 2.40 11.57 6.28
C SER A 401 3.36 12.66 6.76
N VAL A 402 3.78 12.57 8.02
CA VAL A 402 4.78 13.48 8.62
C VAL A 402 6.02 13.56 7.74
N THR A 403 6.45 12.43 7.17
CA THR A 403 7.60 12.38 6.27
C THR A 403 7.39 13.19 4.98
N SER A 404 6.23 13.08 4.35
CA SER A 404 5.93 13.85 3.14
C SER A 404 5.73 15.33 3.45
N PHE A 405 5.06 15.66 4.55
CA PHE A 405 4.88 17.04 5.01
C PHE A 405 6.22 17.75 5.25
N ALA A 406 7.14 17.10 5.96
CA ALA A 406 8.44 17.69 6.28
C ALA A 406 9.40 17.76 5.07
N LYS A 407 9.31 16.83 4.11
CA LYS A 407 10.28 16.71 3.00
C LYS A 407 9.83 17.31 1.67
N GLN A 408 8.52 17.43 1.44
CA GLN A 408 8.01 17.90 0.15
C GLN A 408 7.49 19.34 0.25
N PRO A 409 7.76 20.17 -0.76
CA PRO A 409 7.06 21.43 -0.89
C PRO A 409 5.56 21.16 -0.93
N HIS A 410 4.79 21.80 -0.04
CA HIS A 410 3.36 21.53 0.05
C HIS A 410 2.52 22.79 -0.10
N PHE A 411 1.29 22.61 -0.60
CA PHE A 411 0.26 23.63 -0.68
C PHE A 411 -0.92 23.19 0.19
N ARG A 412 -1.31 24.04 1.14
CA ARG A 412 -2.44 23.79 2.03
C ARG A 412 -3.74 24.29 1.39
N LEU A 413 -4.57 23.34 0.93
CA LEU A 413 -5.89 23.62 0.36
C LEU A 413 -6.96 23.42 1.44
N LYS A 414 -7.27 24.48 2.18
CA LYS A 414 -8.29 24.49 3.25
C LYS A 414 -9.71 24.58 2.69
N GLY A 415 -10.65 24.02 3.45
CA GLY A 415 -12.08 24.09 3.19
C GLY A 415 -12.62 22.95 2.33
N THR A 416 -13.93 22.81 2.34
CA THR A 416 -14.66 21.74 1.64
C THR A 416 -15.63 22.37 0.62
N PHE A 417 -15.90 21.66 -0.47
CA PHE A 417 -16.89 22.09 -1.47
C PHE A 417 -18.30 22.19 -0.87
N PHE A 418 -18.62 21.27 0.03
CA PHE A 418 -19.87 21.32 0.77
C PHE A 418 -19.62 21.96 2.12
N LYS A 419 -20.42 22.98 2.49
CA LYS A 419 -20.41 23.52 3.86
C LYS A 419 -20.89 22.41 4.80
N SER A 420 -19.99 21.77 5.51
CA SER A 420 -20.29 20.78 6.52
C SER A 420 -19.75 21.26 7.85
N GLU A 421 -20.62 21.33 8.85
CA GLU A 421 -20.25 21.58 10.23
C GLU A 421 -20.21 20.23 10.96
N LYS A 422 -19.23 20.02 11.82
CA LYS A 422 -19.11 18.79 12.59
C LYS A 422 -19.12 19.09 14.07
N LYS A 423 -19.93 18.33 14.81
CA LYS A 423 -19.95 18.34 16.26
C LYS A 423 -19.24 17.08 16.76
N PHE A 424 -18.12 17.26 17.43
CA PHE A 424 -17.40 16.16 18.08
C PHE A 424 -17.95 15.92 19.47
N ILE A 425 -18.12 14.65 19.82
CA ILE A 425 -18.61 14.16 21.10
C ILE A 425 -17.60 13.12 21.58
N TYR A 426 -17.01 13.35 22.74
CA TYR A 426 -15.99 12.48 23.30
C TYR A 426 -16.60 11.59 24.38
N ASP A 427 -16.33 10.30 24.28
CA ASP A 427 -16.79 9.26 25.18
C ASP A 427 -15.58 8.49 25.74
N GLU A 428 -15.30 8.66 27.03
CA GLU A 428 -14.15 8.05 27.70
C GLU A 428 -14.44 6.62 28.21
N SER A 429 -15.61 6.06 27.89
CA SER A 429 -15.96 4.70 28.24
C SER A 429 -15.09 3.66 27.53
N GLU A 430 -15.09 2.43 28.04
CA GLU A 430 -14.43 1.32 27.36
C GLU A 430 -15.07 1.04 25.99
N THR A 431 -14.26 0.51 25.06
CA THR A 431 -14.74 0.16 23.72
C THR A 431 -15.96 -0.75 23.76
N GLY A 432 -17.10 -0.22 23.34
CA GLY A 432 -18.38 -0.94 23.38
C GLY A 432 -19.58 0.00 23.20
N LEU A 433 -20.79 -0.53 23.38
CA LEU A 433 -22.03 0.25 23.33
C LEU A 433 -22.26 0.98 24.65
N SER A 434 -21.70 2.19 24.75
CA SER A 434 -21.98 3.10 25.87
C SER A 434 -23.34 3.77 25.70
N GLY A 435 -23.83 4.43 26.78
CA GLY A 435 -25.05 5.25 26.72
C GLY A 435 -24.91 6.35 25.64
N VAL A 436 -23.79 7.03 25.58
CA VAL A 436 -23.52 8.09 24.58
C VAL A 436 -23.65 7.54 23.14
N VAL A 437 -23.04 6.40 22.87
CA VAL A 437 -23.12 5.76 21.53
C VAL A 437 -24.54 5.37 21.18
N LEU A 438 -25.30 4.80 22.16
CA LEU A 438 -26.67 4.37 21.95
C LEU A 438 -27.60 5.58 21.72
N ASP A 439 -27.46 6.63 22.50
CA ASP A 439 -28.30 7.85 22.39
C ASP A 439 -28.09 8.55 21.07
N GLU A 440 -26.83 8.69 20.61
CA GLU A 440 -26.51 9.34 19.33
C GLU A 440 -26.99 8.50 18.13
N LEU A 441 -26.88 7.17 18.18
CA LEU A 441 -27.45 6.27 17.17
C LEU A 441 -28.98 6.33 17.15
N SER A 442 -29.63 6.35 18.32
CA SER A 442 -31.07 6.49 18.43
C SER A 442 -31.57 7.79 17.81
N ALA A 443 -30.90 8.91 18.10
CA ALA A 443 -31.22 10.20 17.53
C ALA A 443 -31.03 10.22 16.00
N SER A 444 -29.98 9.57 15.46
CA SER A 444 -29.75 9.45 14.02
C SER A 444 -30.87 8.66 13.33
N PHE A 445 -31.21 7.48 13.87
CA PHE A 445 -32.27 6.63 13.31
C PHE A 445 -33.67 7.26 13.41
N ALA A 446 -33.97 7.90 14.53
CA ALA A 446 -35.24 8.64 14.70
C ALA A 446 -35.38 9.80 13.70
N GLY A 447 -34.25 10.43 13.32
CA GLY A 447 -34.21 11.48 12.29
C GLY A 447 -34.22 10.93 10.84
N GLY A 448 -34.36 9.63 10.62
CA GLY A 448 -34.29 9.01 9.29
C GLY A 448 -32.93 9.16 8.62
N LYS A 449 -31.87 9.32 9.42
CA LYS A 449 -30.48 9.46 8.97
C LYS A 449 -29.73 8.15 9.07
N GLN A 450 -28.54 8.13 8.50
CA GLN A 450 -27.69 6.96 8.46
C GLN A 450 -26.44 7.16 9.31
N ALA A 451 -25.91 6.07 9.84
CA ALA A 451 -24.70 6.07 10.65
C ALA A 451 -23.60 5.18 10.06
N VAL A 452 -22.34 5.54 10.33
CA VAL A 452 -21.19 4.66 10.14
C VAL A 452 -20.56 4.39 11.51
N VAL A 453 -20.35 3.11 11.83
CA VAL A 453 -19.74 2.68 13.09
C VAL A 453 -18.42 2.01 12.76
N PHE A 454 -17.33 2.66 13.10
CA PHE A 454 -15.97 2.23 12.83
C PHE A 454 -15.36 1.52 14.03
N LEU A 455 -14.82 0.33 13.78
CA LEU A 455 -13.99 -0.41 14.72
C LEU A 455 -12.75 -0.92 14.01
N PRO A 456 -11.50 -0.53 14.41
CA PRO A 456 -10.27 -0.88 13.69
C PRO A 456 -9.97 -2.38 13.68
N THR A 457 -10.45 -3.10 14.69
CA THR A 457 -10.28 -4.54 14.83
C THR A 457 -11.27 -5.29 13.94
N ARG A 458 -10.75 -6.12 13.03
CA ARG A 458 -11.60 -6.97 12.18
C ARG A 458 -12.43 -7.92 13.05
N ALA A 459 -13.56 -8.38 12.54
CA ALA A 459 -14.50 -9.32 13.14
C ALA A 459 -13.87 -10.47 13.94
N ASN A 460 -12.64 -10.79 13.63
CA ASN A 460 -11.98 -12.03 13.98
C ASN A 460 -10.77 -11.87 14.92
N PHE A 461 -10.54 -10.67 15.48
CA PHE A 461 -9.49 -10.50 16.47
C PHE A 461 -9.93 -10.81 17.92
N ARG A 462 -11.12 -11.41 18.08
CA ARG A 462 -11.46 -12.03 19.34
C ARG A 462 -10.58 -13.24 19.55
N TYR A 463 -9.68 -13.17 20.49
CA TYR A 463 -9.01 -14.37 20.96
C TYR A 463 -9.66 -14.84 22.26
N LEU A 464 -9.70 -16.16 22.41
CA LEU A 464 -10.14 -16.75 23.64
C LEU A 464 -9.02 -16.70 24.67
N SER A 465 -9.34 -16.24 25.89
CA SER A 465 -8.42 -16.25 27.00
C SER A 465 -9.07 -16.88 28.24
N CYS A 466 -8.27 -17.54 29.03
CA CYS A 466 -8.69 -18.08 30.29
C CYS A 466 -8.84 -16.94 31.30
N ARG A 467 -10.00 -16.85 31.97
CA ARG A 467 -10.26 -15.83 32.98
C ARG A 467 -9.40 -16.04 34.24
N GLU A 468 -9.08 -17.29 34.57
CA GLU A 468 -8.33 -17.61 35.79
C GLU A 468 -6.82 -17.41 35.64
N CYS A 469 -6.20 -17.92 34.56
CA CYS A 469 -4.74 -17.84 34.40
C CYS A 469 -4.29 -16.80 33.37
N GLY A 470 -5.20 -16.10 32.71
CA GLY A 470 -4.90 -15.09 31.68
C GLY A 470 -4.34 -15.65 30.37
N SER A 471 -4.16 -16.98 30.27
CA SER A 471 -3.57 -17.61 29.09
C SER A 471 -4.49 -17.44 27.88
N THR A 472 -3.92 -16.99 26.76
CA THR A 472 -4.63 -16.86 25.48
C THR A 472 -4.43 -18.13 24.66
N ILE A 473 -5.48 -18.59 23.97
CA ILE A 473 -5.39 -19.72 23.03
C ILE A 473 -4.61 -19.26 21.81
N LYS A 474 -3.40 -19.80 21.63
CA LYS A 474 -2.47 -19.43 20.56
C LYS A 474 -2.48 -20.46 19.43
N CYS A 475 -2.12 -20.01 18.22
CA CYS A 475 -1.87 -20.89 17.10
C CYS A 475 -0.65 -21.79 17.38
N PRO A 476 -0.71 -23.11 17.14
CA PRO A 476 0.44 -24.01 17.37
C PRO A 476 1.62 -23.74 16.42
N PHE A 477 1.37 -23.09 15.28
CA PHE A 477 2.39 -22.73 14.28
C PHE A 477 2.83 -21.26 14.34
N CYS A 478 2.10 -20.43 15.11
CA CYS A 478 2.40 -19.00 15.26
C CYS A 478 2.21 -18.63 16.72
N SER A 479 2.99 -17.69 17.24
CA SER A 479 2.88 -17.25 18.63
C SER A 479 1.72 -16.28 18.90
N VAL A 480 0.78 -16.16 17.99
CA VAL A 480 -0.36 -15.23 18.04
C VAL A 480 -1.64 -15.89 18.52
N GLY A 481 -2.49 -15.13 19.18
CA GLY A 481 -3.84 -15.57 19.53
C GLY A 481 -4.63 -15.92 18.27
N MET A 482 -5.44 -16.98 18.35
CA MET A 482 -6.31 -17.39 17.25
C MET A 482 -7.63 -16.64 17.32
N SER A 483 -8.11 -16.19 16.15
CA SER A 483 -9.41 -15.51 16.04
C SER A 483 -10.57 -16.48 16.20
N PHE A 484 -11.52 -16.14 17.07
CA PHE A 484 -12.69 -16.96 17.36
C PHE A 484 -13.90 -16.54 16.52
N TYR A 485 -14.42 -17.48 15.76
CA TYR A 485 -15.65 -17.34 14.96
C TYR A 485 -16.83 -17.99 15.70
N LYS A 486 -17.58 -17.20 16.49
CA LYS A 486 -18.66 -17.70 17.35
C LYS A 486 -19.70 -18.54 16.59
N LYS A 487 -20.20 -18.05 15.43
CA LYS A 487 -21.22 -18.74 14.62
C LYS A 487 -20.82 -20.13 14.12
N ARG A 488 -19.50 -20.37 13.98
CA ARG A 488 -18.97 -21.65 13.47
C ARG A 488 -18.24 -22.46 14.54
N ASN A 489 -18.18 -21.94 15.76
CA ASN A 489 -17.38 -22.47 16.87
C ASN A 489 -15.95 -22.84 16.46
N LEU A 490 -15.31 -21.95 15.66
CA LEU A 490 -14.03 -22.17 15.00
C LEU A 490 -13.00 -21.14 15.44
N LEU A 491 -11.79 -21.61 15.73
CA LEU A 491 -10.59 -20.78 15.88
C LEU A 491 -9.83 -20.77 14.55
N LYS A 492 -9.36 -19.59 14.11
CA LYS A 492 -8.55 -19.43 12.90
C LYS A 492 -7.35 -18.53 13.15
N CYS A 493 -6.19 -18.96 12.75
CA CYS A 493 -5.00 -18.12 12.72
C CYS A 493 -5.06 -17.19 11.50
N GLN A 494 -4.94 -15.87 11.71
CA GLN A 494 -4.98 -14.89 10.62
C GLN A 494 -3.67 -14.83 9.83
N TYR A 495 -2.59 -15.37 10.36
CA TYR A 495 -1.27 -15.38 9.72
C TYR A 495 -1.06 -16.60 8.81
N CYS A 496 -1.22 -17.81 9.34
CA CYS A 496 -0.95 -19.05 8.58
C CYS A 496 -2.23 -19.74 8.05
N GLY A 497 -3.42 -19.27 8.44
CA GLY A 497 -4.70 -19.84 8.02
C GLY A 497 -5.10 -21.13 8.79
N PHE A 498 -4.29 -21.61 9.74
CA PHE A 498 -4.62 -22.79 10.55
C PHE A 498 -5.97 -22.62 11.24
N THR A 499 -6.77 -23.68 11.26
CA THR A 499 -8.10 -23.72 11.87
C THR A 499 -8.21 -24.87 12.86
N ALA A 500 -8.90 -24.63 13.98
CA ALA A 500 -9.22 -25.62 15.00
C ALA A 500 -10.63 -25.36 15.58
N SER A 501 -11.26 -26.36 16.13
CA SER A 501 -12.50 -26.17 16.91
C SER A 501 -12.17 -25.38 18.18
N ALA A 502 -13.10 -24.55 18.63
CA ALA A 502 -12.92 -23.85 19.90
C ALA A 502 -12.94 -24.86 21.06
N THR A 503 -11.93 -24.77 21.92
CA THR A 503 -11.82 -25.61 23.12
C THR A 503 -12.69 -25.08 24.22
N CYS A 504 -13.29 -25.97 25.01
CA CYS A 504 -14.11 -25.64 26.17
C CYS A 504 -13.29 -25.51 27.47
N SER A 505 -11.99 -25.76 27.41
CA SER A 505 -11.09 -25.71 28.57
C SER A 505 -9.74 -25.12 28.23
N CYS A 506 -9.12 -24.48 29.21
CA CYS A 506 -7.77 -23.90 29.08
C CYS A 506 -6.70 -24.99 29.04
N GLU A 507 -5.89 -25.01 28.01
CA GLU A 507 -4.77 -25.97 27.88
C GLU A 507 -3.72 -25.80 28.99
N LYS A 508 -3.62 -24.61 29.61
CA LYS A 508 -2.62 -24.32 30.64
C LYS A 508 -3.05 -24.71 32.04
N CYS A 509 -4.31 -24.45 32.44
CA CYS A 509 -4.80 -24.67 33.82
C CYS A 509 -6.05 -25.56 33.91
N GLY A 510 -6.56 -26.07 32.77
CA GLY A 510 -7.75 -26.93 32.75
C GLY A 510 -9.10 -26.22 33.00
N SER A 511 -9.09 -24.94 33.33
CA SER A 511 -10.29 -24.19 33.63
C SER A 511 -11.23 -24.08 32.42
N GLN A 512 -12.53 -24.17 32.67
CA GLN A 512 -13.57 -23.96 31.66
C GLN A 512 -14.00 -22.50 31.53
N MET A 513 -13.40 -21.59 32.31
CA MET A 513 -13.68 -20.16 32.31
C MET A 513 -12.94 -19.47 31.12
N ILE A 514 -13.36 -19.84 29.92
CA ILE A 514 -12.83 -19.25 28.69
C ILE A 514 -13.72 -18.09 28.24
N GLU A 515 -13.15 -16.91 28.13
CA GLU A 515 -13.83 -15.73 27.64
C GLU A 515 -13.20 -15.18 26.37
N ALA A 516 -14.02 -14.52 25.57
CA ALA A 516 -13.54 -13.81 24.40
C ALA A 516 -13.17 -12.38 24.77
N LYS A 517 -11.89 -12.01 24.62
CA LYS A 517 -11.40 -10.64 24.84
C LYS A 517 -11.50 -9.83 23.55
N LYS A 518 -11.92 -8.58 23.69
CA LYS A 518 -12.14 -7.56 22.68
C LYS A 518 -13.38 -7.78 21.80
N ILE A 519 -14.13 -6.73 21.63
CA ILE A 519 -15.27 -6.66 20.71
C ILE A 519 -14.79 -6.67 19.26
N GLY A 520 -15.39 -7.52 18.43
CA GLY A 520 -15.18 -7.53 16.98
C GLY A 520 -16.38 -6.95 16.23
N THR A 521 -16.24 -6.71 14.92
CA THR A 521 -17.33 -6.16 14.10
C THR A 521 -18.58 -7.05 14.07
N ASP A 522 -18.45 -8.37 14.15
CA ASP A 522 -19.60 -9.29 14.22
C ASP A 522 -20.41 -9.09 15.50
N GLU A 523 -19.72 -9.04 16.64
CA GLU A 523 -20.39 -8.86 17.94
C GLU A 523 -20.99 -7.48 18.08
N LEU A 524 -20.26 -6.45 17.66
CA LEU A 524 -20.78 -5.10 17.64
C LEU A 524 -22.02 -5.00 16.75
N THR A 525 -22.01 -5.64 15.59
CA THR A 525 -23.18 -5.70 14.69
C THR A 525 -24.35 -6.42 15.33
N ASP A 526 -24.12 -7.57 15.98
CA ASP A 526 -25.17 -8.35 16.65
C ASP A 526 -25.70 -7.59 17.88
N ALA A 527 -24.85 -6.92 18.66
CA ALA A 527 -25.26 -6.08 19.79
C ALA A 527 -26.09 -4.88 19.34
N LEU A 528 -25.70 -4.20 18.26
CA LEU A 528 -26.47 -3.10 17.69
C LEU A 528 -27.85 -3.56 17.16
N ARG A 529 -27.93 -4.73 16.51
CA ARG A 529 -29.21 -5.30 16.06
C ARG A 529 -30.13 -5.64 17.24
N SER A 530 -29.56 -6.07 18.37
CA SER A 530 -30.31 -6.33 19.57
C SER A 530 -30.79 -5.04 20.23
N ALA A 531 -29.97 -3.98 20.24
CA ALA A 531 -30.37 -2.69 20.79
C ALA A 531 -31.35 -1.93 19.88
N PHE A 532 -31.30 -2.11 18.58
CA PHE A 532 -32.13 -1.44 17.58
C PHE A 532 -32.77 -2.45 16.61
N PRO A 533 -33.79 -3.23 17.05
CA PRO A 533 -34.42 -4.28 16.24
C PRO A 533 -35.07 -3.76 14.95
N ALA A 534 -35.51 -2.51 14.93
CA ALA A 534 -36.11 -1.87 13.76
C ALA A 534 -35.10 -1.34 12.75
N ALA A 535 -33.84 -1.17 13.15
CA ALA A 535 -32.79 -0.63 12.28
C ALA A 535 -32.13 -1.72 11.41
N ARG A 536 -31.90 -1.41 10.15
CA ARG A 536 -31.26 -2.30 9.18
C ARG A 536 -29.75 -2.09 9.22
N ILE A 537 -29.06 -2.93 10.01
CA ILE A 537 -27.63 -2.80 10.27
C ILE A 537 -26.87 -3.82 9.44
N ALA A 538 -25.93 -3.35 8.63
CA ALA A 538 -25.10 -4.18 7.78
C ALA A 538 -23.61 -4.10 8.17
N LYS A 539 -22.95 -5.26 8.10
CA LYS A 539 -21.51 -5.38 8.29
C LYS A 539 -20.77 -5.00 6.99
N PHE A 540 -19.72 -4.20 7.11
CA PHE A 540 -18.94 -3.69 5.99
C PHE A 540 -17.45 -3.86 6.23
N ASP A 541 -16.95 -5.08 6.09
CA ASP A 541 -15.54 -5.44 6.19
C ASP A 541 -15.13 -6.43 5.08
N ARG A 542 -13.84 -6.79 5.03
CA ARG A 542 -13.32 -7.69 3.98
C ARG A 542 -13.83 -9.13 4.08
N ASP A 543 -14.28 -9.56 5.25
CA ASP A 543 -14.79 -10.92 5.45
C ASP A 543 -16.22 -11.04 4.91
N GLU A 544 -16.99 -9.96 5.00
CA GLU A 544 -18.33 -9.85 4.43
C GLU A 544 -18.29 -9.47 2.95
N ILE A 545 -17.49 -8.47 2.59
CA ILE A 545 -17.39 -7.93 1.22
C ILE A 545 -16.24 -8.62 0.48
N THR A 546 -16.48 -9.83 0.01
CA THR A 546 -15.47 -10.67 -0.65
C THR A 546 -15.32 -10.39 -2.15
N THR A 547 -16.33 -9.81 -2.79
CA THR A 547 -16.36 -9.55 -4.24
C THR A 547 -16.72 -8.11 -4.56
N GLN A 548 -16.32 -7.63 -5.73
CA GLN A 548 -16.64 -6.30 -6.23
C GLN A 548 -18.16 -6.11 -6.37
N ASN A 549 -18.89 -7.10 -6.86
CA ASN A 549 -20.34 -7.05 -7.01
C ASN A 549 -21.05 -6.90 -5.65
N LYS A 550 -20.55 -7.56 -4.60
CA LYS A 550 -21.10 -7.44 -3.25
C LYS A 550 -20.86 -6.04 -2.69
N LEU A 551 -19.66 -5.47 -2.93
CA LEU A 551 -19.33 -4.10 -2.58
C LEU A 551 -20.33 -3.12 -3.22
N GLU A 552 -20.51 -3.21 -4.54
CA GLU A 552 -21.42 -2.34 -5.29
C GLU A 552 -22.86 -2.46 -4.81
N LYS A 553 -23.33 -3.69 -4.59
CA LYS A 553 -24.70 -3.94 -4.09
C LYS A 553 -24.90 -3.32 -2.70
N THR A 554 -23.96 -3.50 -1.77
CA THR A 554 -24.07 -2.96 -0.42
C THR A 554 -24.04 -1.43 -0.42
N LEU A 555 -23.15 -0.82 -1.22
CA LEU A 555 -23.09 0.65 -1.33
C LEU A 555 -24.34 1.24 -1.99
N LYS A 556 -24.90 0.57 -3.00
CA LYS A 556 -26.16 0.99 -3.63
C LYS A 556 -27.31 0.92 -2.64
N ALA A 557 -27.45 -0.18 -1.88
CA ALA A 557 -28.48 -0.35 -0.86
C ALA A 557 -28.34 0.70 0.25
N PHE A 558 -27.11 1.00 0.70
CA PHE A 558 -26.86 2.02 1.70
C PHE A 558 -27.24 3.42 1.18
N ASN A 559 -26.80 3.80 -0.01
CA ASN A 559 -27.12 5.11 -0.58
C ASN A 559 -28.63 5.25 -0.96
N ALA A 560 -29.34 4.15 -1.17
CA ALA A 560 -30.78 4.11 -1.37
C ALA A 560 -31.57 4.19 -0.06
N GLY A 561 -30.91 4.22 1.10
CA GLY A 561 -31.58 4.23 2.41
C GLY A 561 -32.16 2.89 2.83
N GLU A 562 -31.75 1.77 2.19
CA GLU A 562 -32.18 0.43 2.55
C GLU A 562 -31.40 -0.15 3.76
N ILE A 563 -30.31 0.52 4.15
CA ILE A 563 -29.47 0.19 5.30
C ILE A 563 -29.32 1.46 6.13
N ASP A 564 -29.52 1.36 7.43
CA ASP A 564 -29.49 2.51 8.36
C ASP A 564 -28.11 2.71 8.99
N ALA A 565 -27.37 1.62 9.21
CA ALA A 565 -25.99 1.70 9.69
C ALA A 565 -25.05 0.71 9.01
N LEU A 566 -23.81 1.17 8.72
CA LEU A 566 -22.70 0.32 8.32
C LEU A 566 -21.73 0.16 9.49
N VAL A 567 -21.47 -1.08 9.89
CA VAL A 567 -20.48 -1.42 10.91
C VAL A 567 -19.26 -2.03 10.24
N GLY A 568 -18.08 -1.44 10.39
CA GLY A 568 -16.93 -1.97 9.68
C GLY A 568 -15.58 -1.43 10.11
N THR A 569 -14.56 -1.82 9.32
CA THR A 569 -13.17 -1.49 9.55
C THR A 569 -12.69 -0.40 8.57
N GLN A 570 -11.41 -0.36 8.28
CA GLN A 570 -10.79 0.59 7.33
C GLN A 570 -11.49 0.72 5.96
N MET A 571 -12.36 -0.22 5.56
CA MET A 571 -13.16 -0.07 4.34
C MET A 571 -14.15 1.10 4.43
N LEU A 572 -14.65 1.45 5.63
CA LEU A 572 -15.55 2.59 5.84
C LEU A 572 -14.84 3.93 5.61
N SER A 573 -13.54 4.02 5.93
CA SER A 573 -12.80 5.27 5.84
C SER A 573 -12.42 5.66 4.40
N LYS A 574 -12.42 4.71 3.45
CA LYS A 574 -11.79 4.88 2.13
C LYS A 574 -12.79 4.95 0.97
N GLY A 575 -12.61 5.96 0.10
CA GLY A 575 -13.05 5.98 -1.30
C GLY A 575 -14.55 5.88 -1.63
N HIS A 576 -15.45 5.95 -0.63
CA HIS A 576 -16.89 5.83 -0.86
C HIS A 576 -17.61 7.14 -0.54
N ASP A 577 -18.60 7.49 -1.34
CA ASP A 577 -19.48 8.63 -1.08
C ASP A 577 -20.75 8.15 -0.39
N TYR A 578 -20.98 8.69 0.81
CA TYR A 578 -22.17 8.46 1.60
C TYR A 578 -23.00 9.75 1.63
N HIS A 579 -24.25 9.70 1.19
CA HIS A 579 -25.04 10.92 0.98
C HIS A 579 -25.86 11.34 2.20
N ASN A 580 -26.34 10.39 3.01
CA ASN A 580 -27.27 10.64 4.11
C ASN A 580 -26.70 10.31 5.51
N VAL A 581 -25.37 10.17 5.62
CA VAL A 581 -24.71 9.89 6.91
C VAL A 581 -24.57 11.18 7.70
N ASP A 582 -25.23 11.24 8.86
CA ASP A 582 -25.12 12.34 9.82
C ASP A 582 -24.27 11.99 11.04
N LEU A 583 -24.06 10.69 11.31
CA LEU A 583 -23.32 10.20 12.46
C LEU A 583 -22.16 9.29 12.07
N ALA A 584 -20.97 9.58 12.59
CA ALA A 584 -19.84 8.67 12.59
C ALA A 584 -19.45 8.31 14.02
N VAL A 585 -19.41 7.02 14.34
CA VAL A 585 -18.95 6.50 15.64
C VAL A 585 -17.59 5.86 15.45
N ILE A 586 -16.58 6.33 16.16
CA ILE A 586 -15.18 5.88 16.10
C ILE A 586 -14.84 5.21 17.43
N MET A 587 -14.60 3.89 17.40
CA MET A 587 -14.38 3.05 18.57
C MET A 587 -13.05 2.29 18.46
N GLY A 588 -12.49 1.87 19.62
CA GLY A 588 -11.34 0.97 19.70
C GLY A 588 -10.03 1.57 19.21
N VAL A 589 -9.89 2.90 19.17
CA VAL A 589 -8.70 3.60 18.69
C VAL A 589 -7.54 3.59 19.68
N ASP A 590 -7.81 3.36 20.98
CA ASP A 590 -6.79 3.25 22.02
C ASP A 590 -5.81 2.08 21.75
N ASP A 591 -6.33 0.99 21.20
CA ASP A 591 -5.50 -0.14 20.79
C ASP A 591 -4.50 0.23 19.69
N LEU A 592 -4.90 1.12 18.78
CA LEU A 592 -4.01 1.62 17.72
C LEU A 592 -2.96 2.60 18.27
N LEU A 593 -3.35 3.48 19.20
CA LEU A 593 -2.43 4.41 19.87
C LEU A 593 -1.40 3.68 20.73
N SER A 594 -1.78 2.57 21.34
CA SER A 594 -0.91 1.75 22.19
C SER A 594 0.02 0.81 21.42
N PHE A 595 -0.05 0.79 20.09
CA PHE A 595 0.81 -0.07 19.29
C PHE A 595 2.26 0.43 19.31
N PRO A 596 3.26 -0.44 19.49
CA PRO A 596 4.67 -0.05 19.56
C PRO A 596 5.24 0.30 18.17
N ASP A 597 4.73 1.36 17.59
CA ASP A 597 5.13 1.92 16.28
C ASP A 597 5.22 3.44 16.42
N PHE A 598 6.32 4.04 16.02
CA PHE A 598 6.52 5.49 16.09
C PHE A 598 5.44 6.27 15.29
N ARG A 599 4.74 5.63 14.38
CA ARG A 599 3.63 6.21 13.60
C ARG A 599 2.25 5.93 14.18
N ALA A 600 2.17 5.33 15.39
CA ALA A 600 0.87 4.94 15.96
C ALA A 600 -0.08 6.13 16.10
N ARG A 601 0.41 7.28 16.58
CA ARG A 601 -0.35 8.53 16.69
C ARG A 601 -0.83 9.03 15.31
N GLU A 602 0.11 9.17 14.36
CA GLU A 602 -0.16 9.61 12.97
C GLU A 602 -1.22 8.75 12.30
N ARG A 603 -1.06 7.42 12.34
CA ARG A 603 -1.98 6.48 11.68
C ARG A 603 -3.36 6.49 12.32
N THR A 604 -3.42 6.58 13.64
CA THR A 604 -4.69 6.58 14.38
C THR A 604 -5.47 7.86 14.12
N LEU A 605 -4.81 9.01 14.20
CA LEU A 605 -5.44 10.31 13.92
C LEU A 605 -5.91 10.41 12.47
N ALA A 606 -5.06 10.06 11.50
CA ALA A 606 -5.43 10.06 10.10
C ALA A 606 -6.65 9.18 9.82
N LEU A 607 -6.71 8.00 10.43
CA LEU A 607 -7.85 7.08 10.30
C LEU A 607 -9.12 7.66 10.94
N ALA A 608 -9.03 8.23 12.15
CA ALA A 608 -10.14 8.88 12.83
C ALA A 608 -10.72 10.04 12.00
N MET A 609 -9.86 10.89 11.46
CA MET A 609 -10.25 12.02 10.60
C MET A 609 -10.92 11.54 9.29
N GLN A 610 -10.41 10.47 8.68
CA GLN A 610 -11.03 9.89 7.49
C GLN A 610 -12.43 9.37 7.75
N VAL A 611 -12.66 8.73 8.91
CA VAL A 611 -13.99 8.25 9.32
C VAL A 611 -14.90 9.44 9.66
N ALA A 612 -14.42 10.40 10.44
CA ALA A 612 -15.13 11.65 10.75
C ALA A 612 -15.55 12.41 9.48
N GLY A 613 -14.71 12.35 8.43
CA GLY A 613 -14.99 12.91 7.12
C GLY A 613 -16.17 12.26 6.37
N ARG A 614 -16.74 11.18 6.88
CA ARG A 614 -17.90 10.51 6.29
C ARG A 614 -19.23 11.08 6.77
N ALA A 615 -19.27 11.68 7.95
CA ALA A 615 -20.48 12.32 8.49
C ALA A 615 -20.62 13.76 7.98
N GLY A 616 -21.87 14.21 7.82
CA GLY A 616 -22.21 15.61 7.62
C GLY A 616 -21.97 16.16 6.20
N ARG A 617 -21.87 15.34 5.16
CA ARG A 617 -21.71 15.86 3.78
C ARG A 617 -22.90 16.69 3.29
N ALA A 618 -24.06 16.50 3.87
CA ALA A 618 -25.29 17.23 3.51
C ALA A 618 -25.80 18.16 4.65
N GLY A 619 -24.92 18.59 5.57
CA GLY A 619 -25.30 19.46 6.69
C GLY A 619 -24.46 19.23 7.95
N LEU A 620 -25.10 19.32 9.12
CA LEU A 620 -24.45 19.06 10.42
C LEU A 620 -24.13 17.56 10.55
N GLY A 621 -22.86 17.26 10.78
CA GLY A 621 -22.38 15.92 11.10
C GLY A 621 -22.04 15.78 12.57
N ARG A 622 -22.40 14.66 13.17
CA ARG A 622 -22.00 14.30 14.54
C ARG A 622 -20.94 13.22 14.50
N VAL A 623 -19.92 13.37 15.32
CA VAL A 623 -18.81 12.40 15.39
C VAL A 623 -18.60 12.02 16.85
N VAL A 624 -18.88 10.77 17.19
CA VAL A 624 -18.55 10.22 18.50
C VAL A 624 -17.16 9.60 18.43
N VAL A 625 -16.24 10.04 19.30
CA VAL A 625 -14.92 9.46 19.47
C VAL A 625 -14.85 8.80 20.83
N GLN A 626 -14.88 7.46 20.83
CA GLN A 626 -14.75 6.67 22.04
C GLN A 626 -13.29 6.33 22.31
N SER A 627 -12.70 7.02 23.27
CA SER A 627 -11.28 6.87 23.62
C SER A 627 -10.98 7.42 25.01
N ARG A 628 -10.10 6.72 25.75
CA ARG A 628 -9.53 7.21 27.00
C ARG A 628 -8.46 8.30 26.80
N GLN A 629 -8.00 8.48 25.55
CA GLN A 629 -7.06 9.52 25.15
C GLN A 629 -7.81 10.73 24.58
N ARG A 630 -8.83 11.21 25.32
CA ARG A 630 -9.69 12.32 24.90
C ARG A 630 -8.90 13.55 24.49
N GLU A 631 -7.96 13.99 25.32
CA GLU A 631 -7.14 15.18 25.08
C GLU A 631 -6.39 15.12 23.74
N PHE A 632 -5.86 13.96 23.36
CA PHE A 632 -5.21 13.78 22.06
C PHE A 632 -6.14 14.06 20.89
N PHE A 633 -7.38 13.57 20.94
CA PHE A 633 -8.33 13.80 19.87
C PHE A 633 -8.91 15.22 19.90
N GLU A 634 -9.15 15.79 21.07
CA GLU A 634 -9.61 17.19 21.19
C GLU A 634 -8.60 18.17 20.60
N ASN A 635 -7.31 17.95 20.80
CA ASN A 635 -6.27 18.83 20.31
C ASN A 635 -6.06 18.73 18.79
N PHE A 636 -6.24 17.55 18.18
CA PHE A 636 -5.72 17.32 16.83
C PHE A 636 -6.74 16.88 15.79
N ILE A 637 -7.94 16.41 16.16
CA ILE A 637 -8.89 15.84 15.16
C ILE A 637 -9.45 16.91 14.22
N GLU A 638 -9.47 18.16 14.65
CA GLU A 638 -9.87 19.32 13.84
C GLU A 638 -8.68 20.13 13.32
N ASP A 639 -7.50 19.95 13.91
CA ASP A 639 -6.26 20.66 13.54
C ASP A 639 -5.13 19.68 13.26
N TYR A 640 -5.14 19.11 12.07
CA TYR A 640 -4.07 18.21 11.64
C TYR A 640 -2.76 18.93 11.34
N ASP A 641 -2.83 20.23 11.02
CA ASP A 641 -1.63 21.07 10.83
C ASP A 641 -0.83 21.13 12.13
N ALA A 642 -1.48 21.42 13.27
CA ALA A 642 -0.85 21.43 14.60
C ALA A 642 -0.26 20.05 14.97
N PHE A 643 -0.98 18.95 14.66
CA PHE A 643 -0.45 17.60 14.87
C PHE A 643 0.84 17.34 14.08
N LEU A 644 0.88 17.73 12.80
CA LEU A 644 2.06 17.54 11.95
C LEU A 644 3.27 18.29 12.47
N GLU A 645 3.07 19.52 12.99
CA GLU A 645 4.14 20.32 13.59
C GLU A 645 4.67 19.67 14.87
N GLU A 646 3.79 19.29 15.80
CA GLU A 646 4.17 18.63 17.06
C GLU A 646 4.87 17.30 16.81
N GLU A 647 4.27 16.44 15.96
CA GLU A 647 4.78 15.11 15.67
C GLU A 647 6.13 15.17 14.92
N THR A 648 6.33 16.18 14.07
CA THR A 648 7.62 16.41 13.39
C THR A 648 8.72 16.70 14.43
N LEU A 649 8.47 17.59 15.38
CA LEU A 649 9.41 17.88 16.45
C LEU A 649 9.68 16.67 17.35
N ALA A 650 8.65 15.90 17.68
CA ALA A 650 8.78 14.71 18.52
C ALA A 650 9.62 13.59 17.87
N ARG A 651 9.75 13.58 16.55
CA ARG A 651 10.56 12.59 15.81
C ARG A 651 12.03 12.95 15.69
N GLU A 652 12.40 14.20 15.91
CA GLU A 652 13.78 14.65 15.80
C GLU A 652 14.62 14.16 17.00
N PRO A 653 15.85 13.67 16.78
CA PRO A 653 16.50 13.31 15.51
C PRO A 653 16.33 11.81 15.15
N ILE A 654 15.55 11.06 15.94
CA ILE A 654 15.64 9.59 16.01
C ILE A 654 14.69 8.82 15.08
N TYR A 655 13.67 9.48 14.53
CA TYR A 655 12.70 8.82 13.64
C TYR A 655 12.59 9.52 12.28
N PRO A 656 12.04 8.85 11.25
CA PRO A 656 11.72 9.51 9.99
C PRO A 656 10.80 10.73 10.21
N PRO A 657 11.09 11.89 9.59
CA PRO A 657 11.96 12.11 8.41
C PRO A 657 13.46 12.31 8.70
N PHE A 658 13.89 12.48 9.93
CA PHE A 658 15.25 12.88 10.31
C PHE A 658 16.25 11.71 10.28
N ALA A 659 15.80 10.52 10.63
CA ALA A 659 16.55 9.29 10.51
C ALA A 659 15.85 8.30 9.58
N ARG A 660 16.60 7.30 9.11
CA ARG A 660 16.09 6.17 8.38
C ARG A 660 16.23 4.90 9.18
N LEU A 661 15.38 3.96 8.93
CA LEU A 661 15.34 2.67 9.63
C LEU A 661 15.57 1.52 8.66
N LEU A 662 16.23 0.50 9.15
CA LEU A 662 16.38 -0.79 8.49
C LEU A 662 15.96 -1.87 9.47
N ARG A 663 14.96 -2.66 9.11
CA ARG A 663 14.55 -3.86 9.85
C ARG A 663 15.03 -5.10 9.13
N VAL A 664 15.64 -5.99 9.86
CA VAL A 664 16.12 -7.29 9.36
C VAL A 664 15.43 -8.40 10.13
N VAL A 665 14.89 -9.40 9.44
CA VAL A 665 14.20 -10.51 10.08
C VAL A 665 14.90 -11.83 9.74
N VAL A 666 15.30 -12.55 10.79
CA VAL A 666 15.85 -13.90 10.73
C VAL A 666 14.74 -14.90 11.04
N SER A 667 14.54 -15.89 10.19
CA SER A 667 13.46 -16.87 10.35
C SER A 667 13.98 -18.30 10.14
N GLU A 668 13.98 -19.13 11.21
CA GLU A 668 14.50 -20.50 11.18
C GLU A 668 13.53 -21.49 11.84
N LYS A 669 13.65 -22.79 11.50
CA LYS A 669 12.84 -23.85 12.11
C LYS A 669 13.19 -24.12 13.57
N SER A 670 14.43 -23.82 13.99
CA SER A 670 14.93 -23.98 15.36
C SER A 670 15.20 -22.59 15.95
N GLU A 671 14.78 -22.38 17.20
CA GLU A 671 15.04 -21.15 17.94
C GLU A 671 16.54 -20.93 18.13
N GLN A 672 17.26 -22.00 18.49
CA GLN A 672 18.71 -21.95 18.69
C GLN A 672 19.46 -21.58 17.40
N ALA A 673 19.04 -22.14 16.24
CA ALA A 673 19.62 -21.80 14.95
C ALA A 673 19.33 -20.36 14.56
N ALA A 674 18.10 -19.85 14.81
CA ALA A 674 17.75 -18.48 14.56
C ALA A 674 18.60 -17.51 15.40
N LYS A 675 18.75 -17.81 16.69
CA LYS A 675 19.56 -17.02 17.62
C LYS A 675 21.04 -17.01 17.22
N GLN A 676 21.62 -18.15 16.89
CA GLN A 676 23.04 -18.28 16.48
C GLN A 676 23.29 -17.46 15.19
N ARG A 677 22.42 -17.57 14.19
CA ARG A 677 22.55 -16.79 12.95
C ARG A 677 22.38 -15.30 13.19
N LEU A 678 21.48 -14.91 14.09
CA LEU A 678 21.33 -13.52 14.52
C LEU A 678 22.64 -12.99 15.11
N GLU A 679 23.24 -13.71 16.05
CA GLU A 679 24.47 -13.31 16.75
C GLU A 679 25.64 -13.13 15.78
N ILE A 680 25.79 -14.03 14.79
CA ILE A 680 26.81 -13.91 13.74
C ILE A 680 26.60 -12.60 12.96
N CYS A 681 25.37 -12.34 12.52
CA CYS A 681 25.07 -11.13 11.76
C CYS A 681 25.27 -9.85 12.59
N VAL A 682 24.88 -9.87 13.87
CA VAL A 682 25.09 -8.73 14.77
C VAL A 682 26.58 -8.43 14.94
N ALA A 683 27.44 -9.47 15.06
CA ALA A 683 28.88 -9.27 15.13
C ALA A 683 29.46 -8.59 13.87
N GLU A 684 28.98 -8.98 12.68
CA GLU A 684 29.40 -8.33 11.43
C GLU A 684 28.90 -6.87 11.36
N LEU A 685 27.67 -6.61 11.83
CA LEU A 685 27.12 -5.27 11.89
C LEU A 685 27.85 -4.37 12.90
N GLU A 686 28.33 -4.91 14.02
CA GLU A 686 29.20 -4.19 14.97
C GLU A 686 30.55 -3.84 14.34
N ASN A 687 31.13 -4.73 13.54
CA ASN A 687 32.34 -4.41 12.78
C ASN A 687 32.08 -3.29 11.75
N LEU A 688 30.91 -3.30 11.08
CA LEU A 688 30.51 -2.22 10.19
C LEU A 688 30.35 -0.90 10.97
N ARG A 689 29.70 -0.94 12.16
CA ARG A 689 29.50 0.24 13.02
C ARG A 689 30.82 0.85 13.46
N ALA A 690 31.85 0.06 13.70
CA ALA A 690 33.16 0.57 14.04
C ALA A 690 33.80 1.43 12.92
N VAL A 691 33.43 1.19 11.66
CA VAL A 691 33.87 1.98 10.49
C VAL A 691 32.85 3.08 10.15
N GLU A 692 31.56 2.79 10.27
CA GLU A 692 30.45 3.68 9.97
C GLU A 692 29.87 4.22 11.29
N SER A 693 30.50 5.18 11.92
CA SER A 693 30.13 5.69 13.26
C SER A 693 28.71 6.27 13.35
N SER A 694 28.10 6.65 12.22
CA SER A 694 26.72 7.12 12.16
C SER A 694 25.67 6.00 12.18
N LEU A 695 26.10 4.73 11.98
CA LEU A 695 25.20 3.57 12.02
C LEU A 695 24.92 3.19 13.47
N GLU A 696 23.66 3.12 13.83
CA GLU A 696 23.21 2.70 15.15
C GLU A 696 22.47 1.37 15.07
N ILE A 697 22.86 0.40 15.91
CA ILE A 697 22.06 -0.79 16.18
C ILE A 697 21.11 -0.44 17.32
N VAL A 698 19.85 -0.12 17.00
CA VAL A 698 18.83 0.27 17.98
C VAL A 698 18.53 -0.89 18.94
N GLY A 699 18.54 -2.11 18.41
CA GLY A 699 18.35 -3.31 19.20
C GLY A 699 18.17 -4.54 18.33
N HIS A 700 18.25 -5.70 18.98
CA HIS A 700 17.98 -6.98 18.36
C HIS A 700 17.35 -7.95 19.36
N GLY A 701 16.53 -8.90 18.87
CA GLY A 701 15.84 -9.85 19.75
C GLY A 701 14.73 -10.60 19.03
N LYS A 702 13.82 -11.18 19.81
CA LYS A 702 12.64 -11.84 19.29
C LYS A 702 11.69 -10.82 18.65
N CYS A 703 11.14 -11.16 17.49
CA CYS A 703 10.06 -10.36 16.88
C CYS A 703 8.83 -10.33 17.80
N GLY A 704 7.98 -9.29 17.66
CA GLY A 704 6.68 -9.22 18.34
C GLY A 704 5.79 -10.44 18.06
N VAL A 705 5.88 -11.03 16.86
CA VAL A 705 5.37 -12.37 16.54
C VAL A 705 6.54 -13.33 16.47
N GLU A 706 6.82 -14.01 17.59
CA GLU A 706 8.01 -14.84 17.76
C GLU A 706 8.05 -16.06 16.84
N ILE A 707 6.88 -16.66 16.58
CA ILE A 707 6.76 -17.83 15.70
C ILE A 707 5.73 -17.53 14.62
N LEU A 708 6.10 -17.75 13.35
CA LEU A 708 5.22 -17.58 12.21
C LEU A 708 5.38 -18.76 11.23
N GLY A 709 4.28 -19.49 10.98
CA GLY A 709 4.30 -20.65 10.07
C GLY A 709 5.32 -21.73 10.48
N GLY A 710 5.49 -21.95 11.78
CA GLY A 710 6.43 -22.93 12.35
C GLY A 710 7.90 -22.51 12.32
N LYS A 711 8.20 -21.23 12.05
CA LYS A 711 9.55 -20.68 12.09
C LYS A 711 9.69 -19.70 13.24
N PHE A 712 10.77 -19.81 14.00
CA PHE A 712 11.18 -18.85 15.02
C PHE A 712 11.76 -17.61 14.37
N ARG A 713 11.32 -16.44 14.82
CA ARG A 713 11.65 -15.13 14.25
C ARG A 713 12.39 -14.24 15.23
N PHE A 714 13.52 -13.74 14.78
CA PHE A 714 14.30 -12.71 15.46
C PHE A 714 14.47 -11.51 14.52
N GLU A 715 14.70 -10.35 15.08
CA GLU A 715 14.89 -9.12 14.32
C GLU A 715 16.06 -8.30 14.81
N ILE A 716 16.61 -7.50 13.90
CA ILE A 716 17.59 -6.46 14.18
C ILE A 716 16.98 -5.16 13.65
N LEU A 717 17.00 -4.12 14.45
CA LEU A 717 16.61 -2.77 14.04
C LEU A 717 17.84 -1.87 14.03
N LEU A 718 18.10 -1.27 12.85
CA LEU A 718 19.19 -0.31 12.67
C LEU A 718 18.62 1.06 12.29
N ARG A 719 19.39 2.09 12.63
CA ARG A 719 19.07 3.48 12.38
C ARG A 719 20.28 4.23 11.87
N CYS A 720 20.06 5.19 10.96
CA CYS A 720 21.09 6.12 10.49
C CYS A 720 20.44 7.37 9.91
N ALA A 721 21.07 8.53 10.03
CA ALA A 721 20.62 9.75 9.39
C ALA A 721 20.67 9.65 7.85
N SER A 722 21.65 8.93 7.30
CA SER A 722 21.83 8.72 5.88
C SER A 722 21.52 7.28 5.45
N HIS A 723 21.27 7.08 4.16
CA HIS A 723 20.94 5.74 3.61
C HIS A 723 22.17 4.87 3.33
N ALA A 724 23.35 5.46 3.06
CA ALA A 724 24.52 4.71 2.61
C ALA A 724 25.01 3.64 3.62
N PRO A 725 25.18 3.92 4.93
CA PRO A 725 25.53 2.89 5.91
C PRO A 725 24.46 1.81 6.06
N LEU A 726 23.16 2.19 5.95
CA LEU A 726 22.06 1.23 6.01
C LEU A 726 22.04 0.29 4.80
N ILE A 727 22.37 0.77 3.59
CA ILE A 727 22.49 -0.07 2.40
C ILE A 727 23.64 -1.07 2.56
N LYS A 728 24.78 -0.65 3.14
CA LYS A 728 25.88 -1.57 3.43
C LYS A 728 25.44 -2.66 4.41
N ALA A 729 24.79 -2.27 5.51
CA ALA A 729 24.22 -3.20 6.49
C ALA A 729 23.18 -4.15 5.86
N ALA A 730 22.29 -3.61 5.04
CA ALA A 730 21.26 -4.38 4.31
C ALA A 730 21.89 -5.46 3.41
N ARG A 731 22.99 -5.16 2.72
CA ARG A 731 23.71 -6.11 1.87
C ARG A 731 24.38 -7.23 2.69
N ILE A 732 24.97 -6.89 3.84
CA ILE A 732 25.51 -7.90 4.78
C ILE A 732 24.38 -8.84 5.19
N CYS A 733 23.26 -8.32 5.68
CA CYS A 733 22.14 -9.13 6.12
C CYS A 733 21.52 -9.97 4.98
N ALA A 734 21.39 -9.40 3.79
CA ALA A 734 20.88 -10.11 2.61
C ALA A 734 21.82 -11.24 2.16
N SER A 735 23.16 -11.13 2.33
CA SER A 735 24.11 -12.19 2.02
C SER A 735 23.94 -13.40 2.93
N HIS A 736 23.45 -13.21 4.16
CA HIS A 736 23.03 -14.27 5.06
C HIS A 736 21.67 -14.87 4.71
N GLY A 737 20.97 -14.35 3.71
CA GLY A 737 19.63 -14.79 3.31
C GLY A 737 18.51 -14.32 4.23
N PHE A 738 18.73 -13.24 4.98
CA PHE A 738 17.73 -12.63 5.86
C PHE A 738 16.75 -11.78 5.06
N ASP A 739 15.56 -11.60 5.61
CA ASP A 739 14.56 -10.68 5.04
C ASP A 739 14.88 -9.26 5.50
N VAL A 740 15.11 -8.38 4.52
CA VAL A 740 15.60 -7.01 4.71
C VAL A 740 14.53 -6.03 4.29
N ASP A 741 14.08 -5.19 5.23
CA ASP A 741 13.08 -4.15 4.99
C ASP A 741 13.67 -2.76 5.27
N MET A 742 14.04 -2.06 4.19
CA MET A 742 14.47 -0.67 4.23
C MET A 742 13.25 0.24 4.38
N ASP A 743 13.31 1.22 5.27
CA ASP A 743 12.21 2.10 5.65
C ASP A 743 10.93 1.30 6.03
N PRO A 744 10.99 0.47 7.09
CA PRO A 744 9.88 -0.38 7.50
C PRO A 744 8.69 0.45 7.94
N ILE A 745 7.49 -0.06 7.62
CA ILE A 745 6.23 0.54 8.04
C ILE A 745 5.47 -0.38 9.02
N ASN A 746 6.02 -1.53 9.33
CA ASN A 746 5.43 -2.50 10.24
C ASN A 746 6.51 -3.13 11.10
N PHE A 747 6.29 -3.13 12.42
CA PHE A 747 7.20 -3.65 13.43
C PHE A 747 6.65 -4.89 14.16
N SER A 748 5.58 -5.52 13.63
CA SER A 748 4.99 -6.75 14.19
C SER A 748 5.50 -8.03 13.54
#